data_7e966a6730a88e4f29bdd6927d5d85fd
#
_entry.id   7e966a6730a88e4f29bdd6927d5d85fd
#
_cell.length_a   1.000
_cell.length_b   1.000
_cell.length_c   1.000
_cell.angle_alpha   90.00
_cell.angle_beta   90.00
_cell.angle_gamma   90.00
#
_symmetry.space_group_name_H-M   'P 1'
#
loop_
_entity.id
_entity.type
_entity.pdbx_description
1 polymer ?
#
loop_
_entity_poly.entity_id
_entity_poly.type
_entity_poly.pdbx_seq_one_letter_code
_entity_poly.pdbx_strand_id
1 'polypeptide(L)'
;MKRFFLILCGALALAACNKTVENSLRTGEDNAEGRIVFRAEQLTKSVTESTASVLQADGFRVAAVTGTTTFFNENVSYVSENAWFETAQTYYYPSVNTNFFAVYPKTQAISIDGTGAATLEYASDNNTDLIAAKALDVASRETPQPLTFDHILSQVVIKCQGADANAEYVVKSVTLLNTDAATYAYATGAWTGANKAKASAIVSSNTAASTSAFTTMGEAVTAVPAEMDLRVTWDCLQGTTVVGSYDETVSFTPTMGKVCTVNCTLPNKDAQVIRFTISVNPWGEETQNVVFRGPVSLNVNKTFVNSLANVSTKSLNNTDLDIDELIDGLTNGTSVDVVLNDGDFSVSTDIADLENPETDGGKIYLTSNSDETKGYSYEIHYDEDEWKIKNTGYLIFEAITDGTIVWKANNASSIKSILYSLDNGETWSEWASTTEGTSINVTIGDIIYIKGSESSFMTNNYNSNNYSFFTNGTAQYYVYGNISSLADNSTSSNVCFANLFYNNKNIRNHGNKRILLPSISLANNCYYRMFYGCSNLTIAPELPATTLAAGCYNSMFQDCTNLSSAPKLPATTLANSCYNQMFYGCSNLTVAPELPATSISPYCYYRMFRGCSNLTVAPELPATTLANSCYFQMFWDCSGISSAPVLPATVLADNCYQSMFYGCTGLTSAPELPASSLTSGCYASMFEGCSNLTTTPELLATTLNTLCYSRMFYNCSGLISTSELPATTLATGCYNQMFSGCSNLTIAPELPATTLTESCYNQMFSGCSNLTIAPELPATTLAKECYYQMFGSCTSLTSVPALPVTNLAESCYYRMFYNCTNLTSSPALPATTLAKNCYRAMFQSCRNLVSAPILPALSLVDGCYTYMFDGCYALNYVKAMFTTTPSTSYTREWLSFVSTTGTFVKNSAATWDVSGSNGIPSGWTVQTASE
;
A
#
# COMPACT_ATOMS: atom_id res chain seq x y z
N MET A 1 -19.28 41.91 13.70
CA MET A 1 -18.42 41.47 14.79
C MET A 1 -18.82 40.09 15.39
N LYS A 2 -19.74 39.34 14.77
CA LYS A 2 -20.12 37.98 15.21
C LYS A 2 -19.72 36.86 14.23
N ARG A 3 -19.05 37.18 13.13
CA ARG A 3 -18.57 36.18 12.13
C ARG A 3 -17.06 35.95 12.14
N PHE A 4 -16.30 36.63 13.00
CA PHE A 4 -14.83 36.46 13.13
C PHE A 4 -14.42 35.55 14.30
N PHE A 5 -15.38 35.15 15.15
CA PHE A 5 -15.10 34.29 16.32
C PHE A 5 -15.25 32.78 16.06
N LEU A 6 -15.84 32.39 14.91
CA LEU A 6 -16.02 30.96 14.58
C LEU A 6 -14.84 30.34 13.87
N ILE A 7 -13.92 31.14 13.30
CA ILE A 7 -12.74 30.62 12.59
C ILE A 7 -11.55 30.40 13.54
N LEU A 8 -11.53 31.04 14.71
CA LEU A 8 -10.44 30.85 15.68
C LEU A 8 -10.69 29.69 16.67
N CYS A 9 -11.93 29.21 16.80
CA CYS A 9 -12.23 28.02 17.59
C CYS A 9 -11.98 26.70 16.85
N GLY A 10 -11.96 26.70 15.51
CA GLY A 10 -11.67 25.51 14.70
C GLY A 10 -10.20 25.09 14.69
N ALA A 11 -9.28 26.04 14.94
CA ALA A 11 -7.85 25.76 14.96
C ALA A 11 -7.30 25.33 16.34
N LEU A 12 -8.09 25.55 17.42
CA LEU A 12 -7.72 25.09 18.76
C LEU A 12 -8.38 23.77 19.18
N ALA A 13 -9.38 23.30 18.42
CA ALA A 13 -9.99 21.99 18.65
C ALA A 13 -9.16 20.81 18.10
N LEU A 14 -8.21 21.08 17.16
CA LEU A 14 -7.29 20.06 16.62
C LEU A 14 -6.11 19.72 17.54
N ALA A 15 -5.90 20.46 18.62
CA ALA A 15 -4.86 20.19 19.60
C ALA A 15 -5.37 19.54 20.90
N ALA A 16 -6.67 19.28 21.03
CA ALA A 16 -7.28 18.79 22.28
C ALA A 16 -7.85 17.37 22.20
N CYS A 17 -7.79 16.70 21.03
CA CYS A 17 -8.29 15.33 20.85
C CYS A 17 -7.21 14.23 21.00
N ASN A 18 -6.08 14.52 21.62
CA ASN A 18 -5.12 13.50 22.09
C ASN A 18 -5.16 13.38 23.62
N LYS A 19 -6.35 13.29 24.20
CA LYS A 19 -6.50 12.67 25.51
C LYS A 19 -7.06 11.28 25.31
N THR A 20 -6.15 10.29 25.34
CA THR A 20 -6.45 8.96 25.84
C THR A 20 -7.37 9.15 27.06
N VAL A 21 -8.59 8.71 26.93
CA VAL A 21 -9.41 8.43 28.09
C VAL A 21 -8.74 7.23 28.75
N GLU A 22 -7.81 7.46 29.66
CA GLU A 22 -7.49 6.50 30.68
C GLU A 22 -8.80 6.23 31.42
N ASN A 23 -9.50 5.16 31.01
CA ASN A 23 -10.42 4.50 31.89
C ASN A 23 -9.58 3.97 33.06
N SER A 24 -9.47 4.79 34.12
CA SER A 24 -9.22 4.25 35.44
C SER A 24 -10.31 3.20 35.65
N LEU A 25 -9.94 1.93 35.52
CA LEU A 25 -10.69 0.79 36.08
C LEU A 25 -10.96 1.13 37.55
N ARG A 26 -12.12 1.71 37.81
CA ARG A 26 -12.73 1.57 39.12
C ARG A 26 -13.13 0.10 39.19
N THR A 27 -12.40 -0.66 40.02
CA THR A 27 -12.88 -1.89 40.58
C THR A 27 -14.11 -1.59 41.45
N GLY A 28 -15.26 -1.41 40.80
CA GLY A 28 -16.58 -1.50 41.37
C GLY A 28 -17.18 -2.78 40.86
N GLU A 29 -17.62 -3.63 41.74
CA GLU A 29 -18.33 -4.88 41.46
C GLU A 29 -19.55 -4.60 40.56
N ASP A 30 -19.39 -4.57 39.24
CA ASP A 30 -20.47 -4.41 38.26
C ASP A 30 -20.89 -5.80 37.80
N ASN A 31 -21.71 -6.41 38.66
CA ASN A 31 -22.43 -7.60 38.30
C ASN A 31 -23.53 -7.27 37.32
N ALA A 32 -23.27 -7.40 36.03
CA ALA A 32 -24.31 -7.52 35.02
C ALA A 32 -25.06 -8.86 35.12
N GLU A 33 -24.78 -9.73 36.07
CA GLU A 33 -25.37 -11.04 36.35
C GLU A 33 -26.27 -11.60 35.23
N GLY A 34 -25.72 -11.73 33.97
CA GLY A 34 -26.47 -12.13 32.79
C GLY A 34 -27.41 -11.04 32.22
N ARG A 35 -27.37 -9.79 32.70
CA ARG A 35 -28.16 -8.66 32.20
C ARG A 35 -27.63 -8.18 30.85
N ILE A 36 -28.52 -7.92 29.89
CA ILE A 36 -28.16 -7.38 28.56
C ILE A 36 -28.01 -5.87 28.63
N VAL A 37 -26.75 -5.41 28.48
CA VAL A 37 -26.36 -4.00 28.36
C VAL A 37 -25.36 -3.86 27.22
N PHE A 38 -25.18 -2.65 26.67
CA PHE A 38 -24.40 -2.43 25.47
C PHE A 38 -23.30 -1.40 25.68
N ARG A 39 -22.20 -1.56 24.95
CA ARG A 39 -21.17 -0.54 24.74
C ARG A 39 -21.15 -0.20 23.26
N ALA A 40 -21.28 1.07 22.91
CA ALA A 40 -21.11 1.52 21.55
C ALA A 40 -19.63 1.78 21.24
N GLU A 41 -19.12 1.14 20.21
CA GLU A 41 -17.77 1.33 19.69
C GLU A 41 -17.88 1.84 18.24
N GLN A 42 -16.94 2.66 17.81
CA GLN A 42 -16.91 3.18 16.44
C GLN A 42 -15.63 2.76 15.74
N LEU A 43 -15.76 2.19 14.53
CA LEU A 43 -14.64 1.81 13.67
C LEU A 43 -14.11 2.95 12.81
N THR A 44 -14.90 3.99 12.53
CA THR A 44 -14.51 5.05 11.60
C THR A 44 -14.63 6.44 12.23
N LYS A 45 -13.60 7.28 12.08
CA LYS A 45 -13.59 8.67 12.54
C LYS A 45 -14.49 9.55 11.67
N SER A 46 -15.49 10.21 12.27
CA SER A 46 -16.28 11.27 11.64
C SER A 46 -15.62 12.64 11.80
N VAL A 47 -15.73 13.49 10.79
CA VAL A 47 -15.15 14.85 10.77
C VAL A 47 -15.99 15.86 11.57
N THR A 48 -17.22 15.52 11.99
CA THR A 48 -18.18 16.48 12.57
C THR A 48 -18.77 16.04 13.89
N GLU A 49 -18.25 15.89 14.93
CA GLU A 49 -18.66 15.38 16.25
C GLU A 49 -18.39 13.89 16.44
N SER A 50 -17.78 13.51 17.56
CA SER A 50 -17.52 12.13 17.82
C SER A 50 -18.84 11.37 17.90
N THR A 51 -19.04 10.37 17.06
CA THR A 51 -20.25 9.53 17.04
C THR A 51 -20.57 8.97 18.41
N ALA A 52 -19.54 8.73 19.24
CA ALA A 52 -19.71 8.30 20.62
C ALA A 52 -20.48 9.34 21.48
N SER A 53 -20.20 10.64 21.33
CA SER A 53 -20.90 11.69 22.10
C SER A 53 -22.36 11.84 21.65
N VAL A 54 -22.62 11.66 20.35
CA VAL A 54 -23.99 11.71 19.80
C VAL A 54 -24.80 10.53 20.30
N LEU A 55 -24.23 9.32 20.24
CA LEU A 55 -24.89 8.12 20.78
C LEU A 55 -25.14 8.21 22.28
N GLN A 56 -24.21 8.79 23.05
CA GLN A 56 -24.40 9.03 24.49
C GLN A 56 -25.49 10.04 24.79
N ALA A 57 -25.64 11.08 23.97
CA ALA A 57 -26.68 12.10 24.15
C ALA A 57 -28.07 11.57 23.78
N ASP A 58 -28.19 10.87 22.66
CA ASP A 58 -29.47 10.51 22.06
C ASP A 58 -29.87 9.05 22.28
N GLY A 59 -28.92 8.14 22.51
CA GLY A 59 -29.15 6.70 22.48
C GLY A 59 -29.38 6.18 21.06
N PHE A 60 -29.68 4.90 20.93
CA PHE A 60 -29.92 4.23 19.66
C PHE A 60 -31.02 3.17 19.80
N ARG A 61 -31.47 2.56 18.70
CA ARG A 61 -32.40 1.45 18.71
C ARG A 61 -31.67 0.14 18.58
N VAL A 62 -32.11 -0.89 19.31
CA VAL A 62 -31.56 -2.24 19.22
C VAL A 62 -32.67 -3.28 19.16
N ALA A 63 -32.54 -4.26 18.28
CA ALA A 63 -33.34 -5.46 18.22
C ALA A 63 -32.49 -6.67 18.61
N ALA A 64 -33.02 -7.52 19.49
CA ALA A 64 -32.43 -8.79 19.89
C ALA A 64 -33.27 -9.95 19.33
N VAL A 65 -32.62 -10.92 18.66
CA VAL A 65 -33.28 -12.06 18.01
C VAL A 65 -32.67 -13.36 18.51
N THR A 66 -33.51 -14.26 18.97
CA THR A 66 -33.13 -15.57 19.43
C THR A 66 -33.74 -16.62 18.49
N GLY A 67 -32.90 -17.31 17.72
CA GLY A 67 -33.38 -18.16 16.65
C GLY A 67 -34.14 -17.34 15.58
N THR A 68 -35.46 -17.59 15.44
CA THR A 68 -36.32 -16.84 14.51
C THR A 68 -37.27 -15.87 15.24
N THR A 69 -37.14 -15.71 16.55
CA THR A 69 -38.05 -14.93 17.38
C THR A 69 -37.41 -13.65 17.87
N THR A 70 -38.07 -12.53 17.68
CA THR A 70 -37.66 -11.24 18.26
C THR A 70 -37.82 -11.32 19.78
N PHE A 71 -36.75 -11.15 20.52
CA PHE A 71 -36.71 -11.14 21.96
C PHE A 71 -37.11 -9.77 22.52
N PHE A 72 -36.52 -8.71 21.96
CA PHE A 72 -36.97 -7.32 22.13
C PHE A 72 -36.56 -6.45 20.93
N ASN A 73 -37.16 -5.30 20.77
CA ASN A 73 -36.82 -4.31 19.76
C ASN A 73 -37.14 -2.89 20.33
N GLU A 74 -36.16 -2.29 21.01
CA GLU A 74 -36.37 -1.11 21.84
C GLU A 74 -35.25 -0.09 21.68
N ASN A 75 -35.52 1.12 22.18
CA ASN A 75 -34.51 2.17 22.29
C ASN A 75 -33.67 1.96 23.56
N VAL A 76 -32.37 2.22 23.46
CA VAL A 76 -31.44 2.24 24.58
C VAL A 76 -30.96 3.64 24.88
N SER A 77 -30.70 3.93 26.14
CA SER A 77 -30.20 5.21 26.63
C SER A 77 -28.90 4.99 27.41
N TYR A 78 -28.04 6.02 27.36
CA TYR A 78 -26.75 5.95 28.05
C TYR A 78 -26.93 6.19 29.55
N VAL A 79 -26.28 5.35 30.36
CA VAL A 79 -26.21 5.47 31.80
C VAL A 79 -24.79 5.84 32.19
N SER A 80 -24.59 7.10 32.56
CA SER A 80 -23.26 7.67 32.81
C SER A 80 -22.52 7.04 34.00
N GLU A 81 -23.27 6.58 35.01
CA GLU A 81 -22.72 5.97 36.21
C GLU A 81 -22.02 4.62 35.90
N ASN A 82 -22.53 3.92 34.89
CA ASN A 82 -22.07 2.58 34.50
C ASN A 82 -21.28 2.58 33.17
N ALA A 83 -21.26 3.70 32.49
CA ALA A 83 -20.62 3.86 31.17
C ALA A 83 -21.13 2.85 30.11
N TRP A 84 -22.42 2.50 30.16
CA TRP A 84 -23.07 1.61 29.17
C TRP A 84 -24.43 2.13 28.72
N PHE A 85 -25.04 1.46 27.73
CA PHE A 85 -26.40 1.71 27.25
C PHE A 85 -27.33 0.59 27.72
N GLU A 86 -28.54 0.97 28.14
CA GLU A 86 -29.55 0.00 28.57
C GLU A 86 -30.95 0.33 28.05
N THR A 87 -31.78 -0.70 27.93
CA THR A 87 -33.21 -0.60 27.65
C THR A 87 -33.97 -0.11 28.90
N ALA A 88 -35.11 0.55 28.68
CA ALA A 88 -36.01 0.97 29.79
C ALA A 88 -36.47 -0.20 30.65
N GLN A 89 -36.65 -1.39 30.06
CA GLN A 89 -36.92 -2.63 30.75
C GLN A 89 -35.65 -3.47 30.87
N THR A 90 -35.41 -4.11 32.01
CA THR A 90 -34.24 -4.99 32.17
C THR A 90 -34.46 -6.33 31.49
N TYR A 91 -33.54 -6.72 30.61
CA TYR A 91 -33.52 -8.05 29.97
C TYR A 91 -32.27 -8.82 30.39
N TYR A 92 -32.40 -10.14 30.40
CA TYR A 92 -31.32 -11.06 30.70
C TYR A 92 -31.06 -11.99 29.50
N TYR A 93 -29.80 -12.41 29.36
CA TYR A 93 -29.46 -13.33 28.26
C TYR A 93 -30.25 -14.63 28.36
N PRO A 94 -30.91 -15.09 27.28
CA PRO A 94 -31.52 -16.39 27.23
C PRO A 94 -30.48 -17.51 27.23
N SER A 95 -30.93 -18.76 27.39
CA SER A 95 -30.05 -19.93 27.38
C SER A 95 -29.50 -20.31 26.01
N VAL A 96 -29.89 -19.60 24.98
CA VAL A 96 -29.45 -19.78 23.59
C VAL A 96 -28.84 -18.47 23.08
N ASN A 97 -27.91 -18.58 22.13
CA ASN A 97 -27.22 -17.42 21.57
C ASN A 97 -28.19 -16.43 20.92
N THR A 98 -27.87 -15.16 21.02
CA THR A 98 -28.73 -14.05 20.60
C THR A 98 -28.00 -13.20 19.55
N ASN A 99 -28.73 -12.82 18.50
CA ASN A 99 -28.27 -11.84 17.52
C ASN A 99 -28.75 -10.44 17.89
N PHE A 100 -27.89 -9.47 17.85
CA PHE A 100 -28.21 -8.06 18.08
C PHE A 100 -28.04 -7.25 16.81
N PHE A 101 -29.02 -6.38 16.53
CA PHE A 101 -29.01 -5.44 15.40
C PHE A 101 -29.33 -4.06 15.95
N ALA A 102 -28.51 -3.05 15.62
CA ALA A 102 -28.68 -1.70 16.13
C ALA A 102 -28.66 -0.66 15.02
N VAL A 103 -29.32 0.48 15.24
CA VAL A 103 -29.37 1.62 14.32
C VAL A 103 -29.47 2.92 15.06
N TYR A 104 -28.80 3.95 14.53
CA TYR A 104 -29.01 5.35 14.89
C TYR A 104 -29.35 6.16 13.62
N PRO A 105 -30.28 7.09 13.69
CA PRO A 105 -31.02 7.58 14.87
C PRO A 105 -32.05 6.55 15.39
N LYS A 106 -32.34 6.62 16.68
CA LYS A 106 -33.28 5.68 17.37
C LYS A 106 -34.71 5.70 16.86
N THR A 107 -35.06 6.67 16.04
CA THR A 107 -36.37 6.76 15.38
C THR A 107 -36.52 5.79 14.22
N GLN A 108 -35.42 5.26 13.70
CA GLN A 108 -35.44 4.24 12.67
C GLN A 108 -35.92 2.89 13.22
N ALA A 109 -36.81 2.21 12.47
CA ALA A 109 -37.35 0.92 12.86
C ALA A 109 -36.48 -0.21 12.29
N ILE A 110 -36.17 -1.21 13.11
CA ILE A 110 -35.56 -2.47 12.66
C ILE A 110 -36.70 -3.48 12.49
N SER A 111 -36.86 -4.03 11.30
CA SER A 111 -37.85 -5.06 11.00
C SER A 111 -37.20 -6.45 11.06
N ILE A 112 -37.86 -7.40 11.72
CA ILE A 112 -37.42 -8.80 11.82
C ILE A 112 -38.46 -9.67 11.11
N ASP A 113 -38.02 -10.45 10.14
CA ASP A 113 -38.90 -11.37 9.41
C ASP A 113 -39.10 -12.72 10.13
N GLY A 114 -39.95 -13.60 9.57
CA GLY A 114 -40.20 -14.92 10.12
C GLY A 114 -39.01 -15.91 10.12
N THR A 115 -37.87 -15.51 9.52
CA THR A 115 -36.64 -16.30 9.55
C THR A 115 -35.60 -15.74 10.57
N GLY A 116 -35.92 -14.61 11.22
CA GLY A 116 -35.05 -13.93 12.15
C GLY A 116 -34.06 -12.96 11.46
N ALA A 117 -34.21 -12.71 10.15
CA ALA A 117 -33.40 -11.77 9.41
C ALA A 117 -33.85 -10.35 9.68
N ALA A 118 -32.87 -9.45 9.95
CA ALA A 118 -33.11 -8.04 10.25
C ALA A 118 -32.92 -7.17 9.01
N THR A 119 -33.86 -6.23 8.82
CA THR A 119 -33.83 -5.22 7.76
C THR A 119 -34.16 -3.84 8.31
N LEU A 120 -33.75 -2.81 7.57
CA LEU A 120 -34.00 -1.41 7.85
C LEU A 120 -34.60 -0.75 6.61
N GLU A 121 -35.80 -0.20 6.73
CA GLU A 121 -36.44 0.61 5.69
C GLU A 121 -35.96 2.05 5.81
N TYR A 122 -35.47 2.61 4.71
CA TYR A 122 -34.99 3.99 4.64
C TYR A 122 -35.80 4.80 3.63
N ALA A 123 -36.25 5.98 4.07
CA ALA A 123 -36.80 7.00 3.21
C ALA A 123 -35.91 8.25 3.27
N SER A 124 -35.40 8.67 2.13
CA SER A 124 -34.40 9.72 2.05
C SER A 124 -34.94 11.10 2.45
N ASP A 125 -34.30 11.74 3.43
CA ASP A 125 -34.50 13.15 3.80
C ASP A 125 -33.33 14.06 3.38
N ASN A 126 -32.23 13.49 2.80
CA ASN A 126 -30.98 14.08 2.33
C ASN A 126 -30.02 14.61 3.42
N ASN A 127 -30.41 14.62 4.69
CA ASN A 127 -29.64 15.28 5.75
C ASN A 127 -29.34 14.35 6.94
N THR A 128 -30.14 13.29 7.13
CA THR A 128 -29.95 12.38 8.26
C THR A 128 -28.98 11.26 7.89
N ASP A 129 -27.88 11.18 8.59
CA ASP A 129 -26.96 10.08 8.49
C ASP A 129 -27.50 8.84 9.22
N LEU A 130 -27.24 7.66 8.68
CA LEU A 130 -27.59 6.38 9.29
C LEU A 130 -26.33 5.60 9.61
N ILE A 131 -26.21 5.19 10.88
CA ILE A 131 -25.21 4.23 11.31
C ILE A 131 -25.88 2.96 11.84
N ALA A 132 -25.31 1.82 11.52
CA ALA A 132 -25.83 0.52 11.93
C ALA A 132 -24.74 -0.36 12.52
N ALA A 133 -25.12 -1.24 13.45
CA ALA A 133 -24.23 -2.23 14.05
C ALA A 133 -24.93 -3.59 14.13
N LYS A 134 -24.12 -4.67 14.15
CA LYS A 134 -24.62 -6.03 14.43
C LYS A 134 -23.63 -6.82 15.31
N ALA A 135 -24.16 -7.70 16.14
CA ALA A 135 -23.39 -8.73 16.82
C ALA A 135 -24.16 -10.04 16.72
N LEU A 136 -23.57 -11.06 16.12
CA LEU A 136 -24.22 -12.32 15.81
C LEU A 136 -23.73 -13.43 16.73
N ASP A 137 -24.64 -14.39 17.02
CA ASP A 137 -24.35 -15.62 17.76
C ASP A 137 -23.75 -15.37 19.18
N VAL A 138 -24.21 -14.30 19.84
CA VAL A 138 -23.71 -13.85 21.14
C VAL A 138 -24.22 -14.78 22.25
N ALA A 139 -23.30 -15.41 22.96
CA ALA A 139 -23.57 -16.14 24.18
C ALA A 139 -23.80 -15.19 25.38
N SER A 140 -24.40 -15.71 26.45
CA SER A 140 -24.52 -14.98 27.71
C SER A 140 -23.15 -14.49 28.21
N ARG A 141 -23.10 -13.25 28.69
CA ARG A 141 -21.87 -12.63 29.17
C ARG A 141 -22.12 -11.70 30.36
N GLU A 142 -21.07 -11.45 31.14
CA GLU A 142 -21.11 -10.58 32.33
C GLU A 142 -20.68 -9.12 32.01
N THR A 143 -20.12 -8.89 30.84
CA THR A 143 -19.66 -7.57 30.39
C THR A 143 -20.64 -6.96 29.37
N PRO A 144 -20.71 -5.62 29.22
CA PRO A 144 -21.54 -5.00 28.20
C PRO A 144 -21.23 -5.52 26.78
N GLN A 145 -22.28 -5.78 26.00
CA GLN A 145 -22.13 -6.21 24.60
C GLN A 145 -21.57 -5.08 23.75
N PRO A 146 -20.37 -5.20 23.17
CA PRO A 146 -19.88 -4.22 22.24
C PRO A 146 -20.68 -4.23 20.94
N LEU A 147 -21.05 -3.05 20.46
CA LEU A 147 -21.69 -2.81 19.17
C LEU A 147 -20.87 -1.79 18.39
N THR A 148 -20.29 -2.21 17.30
CA THR A 148 -19.50 -1.37 16.42
C THR A 148 -20.39 -0.78 15.33
N PHE A 149 -20.50 0.54 15.27
CA PHE A 149 -21.36 1.25 14.35
C PHE A 149 -20.62 1.73 13.12
N ASP A 150 -21.15 1.40 11.95
CA ASP A 150 -20.67 1.83 10.64
C ASP A 150 -21.68 2.74 9.96
N HIS A 151 -21.18 3.72 9.19
CA HIS A 151 -22.03 4.52 8.29
C HIS A 151 -22.51 3.64 7.14
N ILE A 152 -23.81 3.52 6.96
CA ILE A 152 -24.43 2.69 5.91
C ILE A 152 -24.97 3.52 4.73
N LEU A 153 -24.91 4.84 4.80
CA LEU A 153 -25.12 5.77 3.70
C LEU A 153 -23.80 6.30 3.15
N SER A 154 -23.86 7.05 2.07
CA SER A 154 -22.73 7.79 1.49
C SER A 154 -23.02 9.28 1.51
N GLN A 155 -21.99 10.11 1.68
CA GLN A 155 -22.08 11.56 1.52
C GLN A 155 -21.53 11.95 0.15
N VAL A 156 -22.29 12.73 -0.64
CA VAL A 156 -21.91 13.18 -1.97
C VAL A 156 -21.62 14.67 -1.96
N VAL A 157 -20.42 15.06 -2.36
CA VAL A 157 -19.97 16.46 -2.49
C VAL A 157 -19.67 16.75 -3.95
N ILE A 158 -20.25 17.80 -4.51
CA ILE A 158 -20.02 18.19 -5.91
C ILE A 158 -19.09 19.40 -5.96
N LYS A 159 -18.10 19.35 -6.84
CA LYS A 159 -17.16 20.45 -7.11
C LYS A 159 -17.03 20.69 -8.60
N CYS A 160 -17.02 21.95 -9.01
CA CYS A 160 -16.85 22.33 -10.42
C CYS A 160 -15.62 23.20 -10.61
N GLN A 161 -14.96 23.04 -11.77
CA GLN A 161 -13.84 23.85 -12.22
C GLN A 161 -13.98 24.10 -13.71
N GLY A 162 -13.74 25.32 -14.18
CA GLY A 162 -13.69 25.65 -15.60
C GLY A 162 -12.41 25.12 -16.24
N ALA A 163 -12.50 24.56 -17.45
CA ALA A 163 -11.36 23.96 -18.16
C ALA A 163 -10.42 25.00 -18.78
N ASP A 164 -10.94 26.19 -19.16
CA ASP A 164 -10.18 27.23 -19.86
C ASP A 164 -9.96 28.46 -18.97
N ALA A 165 -8.70 28.80 -18.73
CA ALA A 165 -8.32 29.94 -17.89
C ALA A 165 -8.72 31.31 -18.47
N ASN A 166 -9.06 31.38 -19.79
CA ASN A 166 -9.44 32.59 -20.48
C ASN A 166 -10.97 32.79 -20.56
N ALA A 167 -11.77 31.86 -20.01
CA ALA A 167 -13.22 31.90 -19.99
C ALA A 167 -13.77 32.01 -18.55
N GLU A 168 -14.96 32.58 -18.40
CA GLU A 168 -15.71 32.59 -17.16
C GLU A 168 -16.79 31.50 -17.21
N TYR A 169 -17.00 30.79 -16.10
CA TYR A 169 -17.96 29.70 -16.00
C TYR A 169 -18.98 30.00 -14.92
N VAL A 170 -20.25 29.89 -15.28
CA VAL A 170 -21.39 30.08 -14.37
C VAL A 170 -22.24 28.82 -14.34
N VAL A 171 -22.18 28.07 -13.24
CA VAL A 171 -23.03 26.90 -13.02
C VAL A 171 -24.42 27.37 -12.69
N LYS A 172 -25.42 27.01 -13.50
CA LYS A 172 -26.82 27.40 -13.39
C LYS A 172 -27.60 26.50 -12.44
N SER A 173 -27.36 25.17 -12.56
CA SER A 173 -27.97 24.19 -11.68
C SER A 173 -27.08 22.96 -11.54
N VAL A 174 -27.16 22.33 -10.37
CA VAL A 174 -26.62 21.02 -10.08
C VAL A 174 -27.73 20.22 -9.42
N THR A 175 -28.14 19.11 -10.03
CA THR A 175 -29.21 18.24 -9.55
C THR A 175 -28.71 16.81 -9.46
N LEU A 176 -28.90 16.19 -8.30
CA LEU A 176 -28.61 14.80 -8.06
C LEU A 176 -29.91 13.98 -8.06
N LEU A 177 -30.04 13.04 -8.99
CA LEU A 177 -31.14 12.06 -8.99
C LEU A 177 -30.67 10.83 -8.21
N ASN A 178 -31.20 10.65 -7.01
CA ASN A 178 -30.83 9.61 -6.08
C ASN A 178 -32.03 8.76 -5.63
N THR A 179 -31.78 7.81 -4.76
CA THR A 179 -32.81 6.92 -4.21
C THR A 179 -33.70 7.64 -3.20
N ASP A 180 -35.01 7.55 -3.34
CA ASP A 180 -35.99 8.07 -2.39
C ASP A 180 -36.32 7.09 -1.27
N ALA A 181 -36.31 5.77 -1.55
CA ALA A 181 -36.53 4.71 -0.58
C ALA A 181 -35.73 3.47 -0.94
N ALA A 182 -35.22 2.75 0.08
CA ALA A 182 -34.51 1.49 -0.07
C ALA A 182 -34.51 0.68 1.22
N THR A 183 -34.19 -0.62 1.13
CA THR A 183 -34.12 -1.54 2.27
C THR A 183 -32.67 -1.98 2.47
N TYR A 184 -32.12 -1.79 3.68
CA TYR A 184 -30.82 -2.31 4.10
C TYR A 184 -30.97 -3.67 4.79
N ALA A 185 -30.23 -4.67 4.35
CA ALA A 185 -30.21 -6.01 4.94
C ALA A 185 -28.98 -6.21 5.83
N TYR A 186 -29.16 -6.37 7.14
CA TYR A 186 -28.06 -6.59 8.08
C TYR A 186 -27.23 -7.85 7.77
N ALA A 187 -27.87 -8.89 7.21
CA ALA A 187 -27.20 -10.15 6.89
C ALA A 187 -26.07 -9.95 5.85
N THR A 188 -26.40 -9.25 4.77
CA THR A 188 -25.49 -9.04 3.64
C THR A 188 -24.70 -7.71 3.74
N GLY A 189 -25.16 -6.75 4.54
CA GLY A 189 -24.64 -5.39 4.56
C GLY A 189 -24.93 -4.62 3.27
N ALA A 190 -25.98 -4.96 2.53
CA ALA A 190 -26.30 -4.40 1.22
C ALA A 190 -27.66 -3.71 1.19
N TRP A 191 -27.79 -2.75 0.29
CA TRP A 191 -29.04 -2.06 -0.02
C TRP A 191 -29.75 -2.73 -1.20
N THR A 192 -31.08 -2.79 -1.13
CA THR A 192 -31.95 -3.32 -2.19
C THR A 192 -33.14 -2.40 -2.40
N GLY A 193 -33.78 -2.47 -3.60
CA GLY A 193 -34.94 -1.64 -3.93
C GLY A 193 -34.59 -0.18 -4.27
N ALA A 194 -33.31 0.15 -4.43
CA ALA A 194 -32.86 1.50 -4.81
C ALA A 194 -33.43 1.91 -6.18
N ASN A 195 -33.78 3.20 -6.30
CA ASN A 195 -34.28 3.83 -7.52
C ASN A 195 -33.63 5.20 -7.71
N LYS A 196 -33.94 5.90 -8.84
CA LYS A 196 -33.47 7.26 -9.09
C LYS A 196 -34.64 8.27 -9.05
N ALA A 197 -35.58 8.10 -8.11
CA ALA A 197 -36.81 8.86 -8.09
C ALA A 197 -36.70 10.22 -7.40
N LYS A 198 -35.69 10.40 -6.52
CA LYS A 198 -35.54 11.64 -5.77
C LYS A 198 -34.59 12.61 -6.46
N ALA A 199 -35.09 13.79 -6.81
CA ALA A 199 -34.29 14.91 -7.32
C ALA A 199 -33.85 15.83 -6.15
N SER A 200 -32.54 15.87 -5.89
CA SER A 200 -31.93 16.77 -4.90
C SER A 200 -31.24 17.93 -5.63
N ALA A 201 -31.82 19.13 -5.54
CA ALA A 201 -31.21 20.33 -6.10
C ALA A 201 -30.09 20.82 -5.17
N ILE A 202 -28.86 20.70 -5.61
CA ILE A 202 -27.65 21.13 -4.88
C ILE A 202 -27.38 22.61 -5.15
N VAL A 203 -27.51 23.02 -6.42
CA VAL A 203 -27.43 24.42 -6.85
C VAL A 203 -28.65 24.72 -7.68
N SER A 204 -29.36 25.79 -7.34
CA SER A 204 -30.55 26.29 -8.06
C SER A 204 -30.39 27.70 -8.62
N SER A 205 -29.24 28.33 -8.43
CA SER A 205 -28.94 29.70 -8.86
C SER A 205 -27.51 29.85 -9.33
N ASN A 206 -27.27 30.81 -10.23
CA ASN A 206 -25.96 31.04 -10.85
C ASN A 206 -24.80 31.09 -9.84
N THR A 207 -23.86 30.17 -9.95
CA THR A 207 -22.67 30.05 -9.10
C THR A 207 -21.44 30.06 -9.98
N ALA A 208 -20.49 30.97 -9.72
CA ALA A 208 -19.23 31.02 -10.46
C ALA A 208 -18.35 29.82 -10.15
N ALA A 209 -17.78 29.18 -11.18
CA ALA A 209 -16.77 28.14 -11.03
C ALA A 209 -15.39 28.71 -11.36
N SER A 210 -14.41 28.48 -10.48
CA SER A 210 -13.02 28.92 -10.69
C SER A 210 -12.36 28.10 -11.80
N THR A 211 -11.43 28.70 -12.54
CA THR A 211 -10.60 28.01 -13.53
C THR A 211 -9.28 27.51 -12.93
N SER A 212 -8.89 27.99 -11.75
CA SER A 212 -7.64 27.63 -11.08
C SER A 212 -7.80 26.54 -10.00
N ALA A 213 -9.02 26.30 -9.51
CA ALA A 213 -9.29 25.29 -8.46
C ALA A 213 -10.74 24.82 -8.53
N PHE A 214 -11.01 23.61 -8.04
CA PHE A 214 -12.36 23.08 -7.89
C PHE A 214 -13.14 23.84 -6.82
N THR A 215 -14.27 24.41 -7.19
CA THR A 215 -15.19 25.15 -6.31
C THR A 215 -16.31 24.22 -5.85
N THR A 216 -16.54 24.10 -4.54
CA THR A 216 -17.64 23.28 -4.00
C THR A 216 -18.99 23.90 -4.38
N MET A 217 -19.90 23.07 -4.90
CA MET A 217 -21.24 23.44 -5.30
C MET A 217 -22.25 23.02 -4.24
N GLY A 218 -22.82 23.97 -3.52
CA GLY A 218 -23.84 23.74 -2.50
C GLY A 218 -23.35 22.93 -1.30
N GLU A 219 -24.30 22.28 -0.61
CA GLU A 219 -24.03 21.40 0.53
C GLU A 219 -23.93 19.94 0.12
N ALA A 220 -23.25 19.13 0.94
CA ALA A 220 -23.16 17.70 0.73
C ALA A 220 -24.52 17.01 0.89
N VAL A 221 -24.79 16.01 0.05
CA VAL A 221 -26.03 15.20 0.10
C VAL A 221 -25.74 13.83 0.67
N THR A 222 -26.49 13.45 1.70
CA THR A 222 -26.46 12.08 2.22
C THR A 222 -27.40 11.18 1.41
N ALA A 223 -26.92 10.06 0.90
CA ALA A 223 -27.67 9.24 -0.04
C ALA A 223 -27.37 7.73 0.14
N VAL A 224 -28.31 6.89 -0.27
CA VAL A 224 -28.10 5.42 -0.38
C VAL A 224 -26.98 5.16 -1.39
N PRO A 225 -26.00 4.30 -1.10
CA PRO A 225 -24.90 3.94 -2.01
C PRO A 225 -25.38 3.06 -3.17
N ALA A 226 -26.19 3.63 -4.04
CA ALA A 226 -26.73 3.02 -5.24
C ALA A 226 -26.44 3.92 -6.44
N GLU A 227 -26.64 3.41 -7.65
CA GLU A 227 -26.44 4.20 -8.85
C GLU A 227 -27.32 5.46 -8.84
N MET A 228 -26.74 6.61 -9.12
CA MET A 228 -27.39 7.92 -9.16
C MET A 228 -26.91 8.74 -10.36
N ASP A 229 -27.72 9.74 -10.77
CA ASP A 229 -27.39 10.61 -11.90
C ASP A 229 -27.15 12.03 -11.40
N LEU A 230 -26.02 12.61 -11.79
CA LEU A 230 -25.67 14.01 -11.57
C LEU A 230 -25.89 14.79 -12.88
N ARG A 231 -26.80 15.77 -12.85
CA ARG A 231 -27.03 16.71 -13.94
C ARG A 231 -26.46 18.07 -13.59
N VAL A 232 -25.60 18.60 -14.44
CA VAL A 232 -24.99 19.94 -14.30
C VAL A 232 -25.32 20.78 -15.51
N THR A 233 -25.82 21.99 -15.27
CA THR A 233 -26.04 22.98 -16.34
C THR A 233 -25.20 24.22 -16.08
N TRP A 234 -24.50 24.72 -17.11
CA TRP A 234 -23.64 25.90 -16.97
C TRP A 234 -23.56 26.72 -18.25
N ASP A 235 -23.21 28.00 -18.09
CA ASP A 235 -22.84 28.91 -19.17
C ASP A 235 -21.33 29.14 -19.15
N CYS A 236 -20.73 29.23 -20.34
CA CYS A 236 -19.37 29.71 -20.53
C CYS A 236 -19.46 31.14 -21.09
N LEU A 237 -18.73 32.07 -20.48
CA LEU A 237 -18.76 33.48 -20.89
C LEU A 237 -17.40 33.98 -21.33
N GLN A 238 -17.40 34.90 -22.25
CA GLN A 238 -16.25 35.71 -22.63
C GLN A 238 -16.57 37.17 -22.36
N GLY A 239 -16.12 37.69 -21.23
CA GLY A 239 -16.60 38.93 -20.67
C GLY A 239 -18.09 38.84 -20.26
N THR A 240 -18.94 39.68 -20.81
CA THR A 240 -20.40 39.64 -20.51
C THR A 240 -21.20 38.78 -21.51
N THR A 241 -20.58 38.24 -22.51
CA THR A 241 -21.26 37.47 -23.57
C THR A 241 -21.22 35.98 -23.27
N VAL A 242 -22.37 35.31 -23.27
CA VAL A 242 -22.47 33.86 -23.20
C VAL A 242 -22.03 33.28 -24.55
N VAL A 243 -20.95 32.55 -24.54
CA VAL A 243 -20.38 31.87 -25.73
C VAL A 243 -20.82 30.42 -25.87
N GLY A 244 -21.35 29.84 -24.81
CA GLY A 244 -21.91 28.48 -24.80
C GLY A 244 -22.78 28.22 -23.58
N SER A 245 -23.84 27.41 -23.75
CA SER A 245 -24.70 26.92 -22.65
C SER A 245 -24.76 25.39 -22.76
N TYR A 246 -24.58 24.71 -21.65
CA TYR A 246 -24.40 23.27 -21.59
C TYR A 246 -25.32 22.63 -20.55
N ASP A 247 -25.70 21.39 -20.79
CA ASP A 247 -26.58 20.60 -19.94
C ASP A 247 -26.17 19.12 -20.04
N GLU A 248 -25.55 18.60 -19.00
CA GLU A 248 -24.96 17.26 -19.03
C GLU A 248 -25.35 16.44 -17.82
N THR A 249 -25.42 15.12 -18.02
CA THR A 249 -25.78 14.16 -16.99
C THR A 249 -24.76 13.02 -16.97
N VAL A 250 -24.28 12.65 -15.78
CA VAL A 250 -23.39 11.53 -15.54
C VAL A 250 -23.95 10.59 -14.48
N SER A 251 -23.87 9.27 -14.70
CA SER A 251 -24.24 8.25 -13.73
C SER A 251 -23.03 7.78 -12.95
N PHE A 252 -23.17 7.57 -11.65
CA PHE A 252 -22.13 7.00 -10.78
C PHE A 252 -22.74 6.30 -9.56
N THR A 253 -21.93 5.47 -8.89
CA THR A 253 -22.34 4.79 -7.65
C THR A 253 -21.38 5.16 -6.54
N PRO A 254 -21.81 5.83 -5.47
CA PRO A 254 -20.95 6.15 -4.34
C PRO A 254 -20.70 4.92 -3.48
N THR A 255 -19.57 4.90 -2.77
CA THR A 255 -19.22 3.81 -1.86
C THR A 255 -19.87 4.00 -0.49
N MET A 256 -20.45 2.94 0.05
CA MET A 256 -21.08 2.94 1.38
C MET A 256 -20.09 3.37 2.48
N GLY A 257 -20.55 4.22 3.40
CA GLY A 257 -19.73 4.69 4.51
C GLY A 257 -18.62 5.66 4.11
N LYS A 258 -18.70 6.27 2.91
CA LYS A 258 -17.65 7.15 2.38
C LYS A 258 -18.18 8.52 1.97
N VAL A 259 -17.30 9.52 1.95
CA VAL A 259 -17.54 10.80 1.31
C VAL A 259 -17.09 10.72 -0.15
N CYS A 260 -18.02 10.79 -1.06
CA CYS A 260 -17.79 10.78 -2.49
C CYS A 260 -17.73 12.21 -3.02
N THR A 261 -16.56 12.69 -3.43
CA THR A 261 -16.44 14.02 -4.03
C THR A 261 -16.40 13.89 -5.55
N VAL A 262 -17.41 14.40 -6.23
CA VAL A 262 -17.50 14.43 -7.69
C VAL A 262 -16.93 15.75 -8.19
N ASN A 263 -15.80 15.70 -8.88
CA ASN A 263 -15.11 16.83 -9.48
C ASN A 263 -15.51 16.96 -10.95
N CYS A 264 -16.21 18.03 -11.30
CA CYS A 264 -16.67 18.30 -12.66
C CYS A 264 -15.76 19.33 -13.32
N THR A 265 -15.02 18.98 -14.36
CA THR A 265 -14.30 19.93 -15.19
C THR A 265 -15.20 20.36 -16.33
N LEU A 266 -15.60 21.65 -16.33
CA LEU A 266 -16.54 22.24 -17.26
C LEU A 266 -15.82 22.73 -18.52
N PRO A 267 -16.10 22.20 -19.73
CA PRO A 267 -15.46 22.64 -20.97
C PRO A 267 -16.00 23.99 -21.46
N ASN A 268 -15.20 24.63 -22.30
CA ASN A 268 -15.63 25.81 -23.08
C ASN A 268 -16.17 25.39 -24.47
N LYS A 269 -16.53 26.38 -25.28
CA LYS A 269 -17.09 26.22 -26.64
C LYS A 269 -16.27 25.28 -27.56
N ASP A 270 -14.96 25.21 -27.34
CA ASP A 270 -14.04 24.54 -28.25
C ASP A 270 -13.54 23.19 -27.64
N ALA A 271 -13.76 22.94 -26.36
CA ALA A 271 -13.40 21.71 -25.66
C ALA A 271 -14.60 20.79 -25.60
N GLN A 272 -14.54 19.67 -26.26
CA GLN A 272 -15.71 18.82 -26.55
C GLN A 272 -16.00 17.74 -25.51
N VAL A 273 -15.36 17.74 -24.32
CA VAL A 273 -15.57 16.66 -23.36
C VAL A 273 -15.61 17.21 -21.94
N ILE A 274 -16.74 16.99 -21.27
CA ILE A 274 -16.81 17.12 -19.81
C ILE A 274 -16.01 15.97 -19.20
N ARG A 275 -15.08 16.33 -18.34
CA ARG A 275 -14.37 15.35 -17.51
C ARG A 275 -14.97 15.37 -16.11
N PHE A 276 -15.49 14.21 -15.70
CA PHE A 276 -15.90 13.96 -14.33
C PHE A 276 -14.86 13.07 -13.66
N THR A 277 -14.33 13.52 -12.54
CA THR A 277 -13.51 12.69 -11.66
C THR A 277 -14.24 12.53 -10.35
N ILE A 278 -14.38 11.32 -9.86
CA ILE A 278 -14.94 11.06 -8.54
C ILE A 278 -13.81 10.66 -7.62
N SER A 279 -13.64 11.43 -6.55
CA SER A 279 -12.77 11.05 -5.45
C SER A 279 -13.63 10.48 -4.34
N VAL A 280 -13.30 9.29 -3.87
CA VAL A 280 -13.98 8.64 -2.75
C VAL A 280 -13.08 8.72 -1.54
N ASN A 281 -13.53 9.42 -0.50
CA ASN A 281 -12.84 9.47 0.78
C ASN A 281 -13.57 8.59 1.79
N PRO A 282 -12.88 7.82 2.64
CA PRO A 282 -13.48 7.30 3.87
C PRO A 282 -14.13 8.48 4.61
N TRP A 283 -15.18 8.22 5.37
CA TRP A 283 -15.64 9.23 6.33
C TRP A 283 -14.52 9.47 7.33
N GLY A 284 -13.48 10.19 6.89
CA GLY A 284 -12.29 10.49 7.66
C GLY A 284 -10.96 10.25 6.98
N GLU A 285 -10.76 10.40 5.67
CA GLU A 285 -9.48 10.37 4.93
C GLU A 285 -9.22 9.10 4.10
N GLU A 286 -9.43 9.23 2.78
CA GLU A 286 -8.55 8.72 1.69
C GLU A 286 -9.18 9.03 0.35
N THR A 287 -8.38 9.48 -0.62
CA THR A 287 -8.88 9.96 -1.91
C THR A 287 -8.67 8.88 -2.97
N GLN A 288 -9.75 8.28 -3.48
CA GLN A 288 -9.71 7.49 -4.72
C GLN A 288 -10.32 8.32 -5.86
N ASN A 289 -9.61 8.41 -6.98
CA ASN A 289 -10.10 9.11 -8.16
C ASN A 289 -10.68 8.10 -9.15
N VAL A 290 -11.97 8.20 -9.43
CA VAL A 290 -12.65 7.43 -10.49
C VAL A 290 -13.04 8.39 -11.60
N VAL A 291 -12.62 8.12 -12.82
CA VAL A 291 -12.93 8.94 -13.99
C VAL A 291 -14.18 8.37 -14.68
N PHE A 292 -15.26 9.15 -14.75
CA PHE A 292 -16.48 8.79 -15.48
C PHE A 292 -16.59 9.62 -16.75
N ARG A 293 -17.11 9.02 -17.81
CA ARG A 293 -17.28 9.63 -19.13
C ARG A 293 -18.73 9.54 -19.56
N GLY A 294 -19.30 10.68 -19.94
CA GLY A 294 -20.60 10.71 -20.60
C GLY A 294 -20.47 10.33 -22.09
N PRO A 295 -21.60 10.06 -22.79
CA PRO A 295 -21.59 9.75 -24.22
C PRO A 295 -20.98 10.92 -25.00
N VAL A 296 -19.95 10.61 -25.78
CA VAL A 296 -19.25 11.56 -26.65
C VAL A 296 -20.08 11.78 -27.90
N SER A 297 -20.58 12.97 -28.14
CA SER A 297 -21.04 13.36 -29.48
C SER A 297 -19.79 13.71 -30.30
N LEU A 298 -19.61 12.97 -31.36
CA LEU A 298 -18.45 13.08 -32.27
C LEU A 298 -18.30 14.47 -32.89
N ASN A 299 -17.27 15.18 -32.45
CA ASN A 299 -16.58 16.16 -33.23
C ASN A 299 -15.09 15.90 -33.10
N VAL A 300 -14.49 15.44 -34.16
CA VAL A 300 -13.12 14.95 -34.17
C VAL A 300 -12.16 16.10 -34.00
N ASN A 301 -11.43 16.11 -32.89
CA ASN A 301 -10.29 16.99 -32.76
C ASN A 301 -9.06 16.27 -33.33
N LYS A 302 -8.49 16.81 -34.40
CA LYS A 302 -7.31 16.28 -35.13
C LYS A 302 -6.08 15.98 -34.24
N THR A 303 -6.07 16.40 -32.98
CA THR A 303 -4.98 16.19 -32.02
C THR A 303 -5.01 14.85 -31.30
N PHE A 304 -6.09 14.07 -31.43
CA PHE A 304 -6.25 12.79 -30.67
C PHE A 304 -5.57 11.59 -31.31
N VAL A 305 -4.99 11.77 -32.42
CA VAL A 305 -4.66 10.73 -33.35
C VAL A 305 -3.24 10.26 -33.23
N ASN A 306 -2.76 9.80 -32.12
CA ASN A 306 -1.44 9.15 -32.11
C ASN A 306 -1.16 8.40 -30.81
N SER A 307 -2.16 8.11 -30.02
CA SER A 307 -1.96 7.13 -28.95
C SER A 307 -2.12 5.74 -29.54
N LEU A 308 -1.16 4.96 -29.32
CA LEU A 308 -0.87 3.72 -29.93
C LEU A 308 -1.50 2.58 -29.23
N ALA A 309 -2.29 1.94 -29.88
CA ALA A 309 -2.77 0.70 -29.43
C ALA A 309 -2.33 -0.48 -30.22
N ASN A 310 -2.54 -1.48 -29.78
CA ASN A 310 -2.33 -2.87 -29.89
C ASN A 310 -2.97 -3.58 -31.04
N VAL A 311 -3.27 -2.91 -32.09
CA VAL A 311 -3.76 -3.56 -33.27
C VAL A 311 -2.59 -3.60 -34.23
N SER A 312 -2.04 -4.77 -34.44
CA SER A 312 -1.24 -4.99 -35.62
C SER A 312 -2.14 -4.69 -36.83
N THR A 313 -1.62 -4.11 -37.88
CA THR A 313 -2.31 -3.98 -39.18
C THR A 313 -2.95 -5.30 -39.65
N LYS A 314 -2.48 -6.44 -39.19
CA LYS A 314 -3.09 -7.75 -39.37
C LYS A 314 -4.40 -7.96 -38.61
N SER A 315 -4.65 -7.30 -37.44
CA SER A 315 -5.93 -7.43 -36.76
C SER A 315 -7.03 -6.65 -37.43
N LEU A 316 -6.76 -5.53 -38.08
CA LEU A 316 -7.73 -4.84 -38.92
C LEU A 316 -8.01 -5.64 -40.19
N ASN A 317 -7.02 -6.25 -40.78
CA ASN A 317 -7.18 -7.13 -41.91
C ASN A 317 -7.82 -8.49 -41.58
N ASN A 318 -7.87 -8.90 -40.31
CA ASN A 318 -8.46 -10.15 -39.83
C ASN A 318 -9.80 -9.96 -39.12
N THR A 319 -10.23 -8.74 -38.87
CA THR A 319 -11.63 -8.48 -38.57
C THR A 319 -12.36 -8.43 -39.88
N ASP A 320 -13.58 -8.95 -39.98
CA ASP A 320 -14.47 -8.82 -41.14
C ASP A 320 -14.86 -7.35 -41.43
N LEU A 321 -13.92 -6.42 -41.19
CA LEU A 321 -14.09 -5.00 -41.41
C LEU A 321 -13.89 -4.74 -42.89
N ASP A 322 -14.99 -4.57 -43.62
CA ASP A 322 -15.00 -4.09 -44.98
C ASP A 322 -14.64 -2.61 -44.96
N ILE A 323 -13.47 -2.27 -45.50
CA ILE A 323 -12.98 -0.89 -45.55
C ILE A 323 -13.87 -0.02 -46.40
N ASP A 324 -14.43 -0.58 -47.49
CA ASP A 324 -15.32 0.15 -48.40
C ASP A 324 -16.65 0.45 -47.70
N GLU A 325 -17.20 -0.51 -46.90
CA GLU A 325 -18.41 -0.29 -46.10
C GLU A 325 -18.17 0.74 -44.97
N LEU A 326 -16.98 0.74 -44.39
CA LEU A 326 -16.56 1.73 -43.39
C LEU A 326 -16.48 3.14 -43.99
N ILE A 327 -15.87 3.29 -45.15
CA ILE A 327 -15.72 4.56 -45.87
C ILE A 327 -17.07 5.07 -46.33
N ASP A 328 -17.91 4.21 -46.90
CA ASP A 328 -19.27 4.53 -47.32
C ASP A 328 -20.14 4.98 -46.13
N GLY A 329 -20.01 4.30 -44.98
CA GLY A 329 -20.70 4.68 -43.75
C GLY A 329 -20.29 6.07 -43.28
N LEU A 330 -19.00 6.38 -43.28
CA LEU A 330 -18.44 7.68 -42.85
C LEU A 330 -18.77 8.82 -43.82
N THR A 331 -18.74 8.60 -45.14
CA THR A 331 -19.11 9.59 -46.16
C THR A 331 -20.60 9.91 -46.13
N ASN A 332 -21.44 8.96 -45.69
CA ASN A 332 -22.88 9.17 -45.55
C ASN A 332 -23.28 9.77 -44.16
N GLY A 333 -22.30 10.14 -43.30
CA GLY A 333 -22.52 10.73 -41.98
C GLY A 333 -23.05 9.74 -40.95
N THR A 334 -22.81 8.45 -41.13
CA THR A 334 -23.16 7.39 -40.19
C THR A 334 -21.96 7.08 -39.30
N SER A 335 -22.11 7.07 -37.98
CA SER A 335 -21.06 6.56 -37.07
C SER A 335 -20.98 5.05 -37.18
N VAL A 336 -19.80 4.50 -37.38
CA VAL A 336 -19.55 3.06 -37.45
C VAL A 336 -18.79 2.66 -36.19
N ASP A 337 -19.35 1.77 -35.39
CA ASP A 337 -18.71 1.18 -34.24
C ASP A 337 -17.90 -0.04 -34.66
N VAL A 338 -16.63 -0.06 -34.27
CA VAL A 338 -15.72 -1.16 -34.56
C VAL A 338 -15.36 -1.87 -33.27
N VAL A 339 -15.61 -3.15 -33.17
CA VAL A 339 -15.19 -4.00 -32.06
C VAL A 339 -13.80 -4.55 -32.36
N LEU A 340 -12.82 -4.14 -31.58
CA LEU A 340 -11.45 -4.64 -31.61
C LEU A 340 -11.18 -5.53 -30.41
N ASN A 341 -10.08 -6.28 -30.41
CA ASN A 341 -9.74 -7.23 -29.34
C ASN A 341 -9.55 -6.57 -27.95
N ASP A 342 -9.37 -5.27 -27.87
CA ASP A 342 -9.15 -4.50 -26.65
C ASP A 342 -10.28 -3.50 -26.31
N GLY A 343 -11.43 -3.61 -26.96
CA GLY A 343 -12.62 -2.83 -26.64
C GLY A 343 -13.40 -2.34 -27.86
N ASP A 344 -14.46 -1.60 -27.59
CA ASP A 344 -15.30 -0.98 -28.61
C ASP A 344 -14.71 0.38 -29.01
N PHE A 345 -14.63 0.64 -30.30
CA PHE A 345 -14.10 1.88 -30.85
C PHE A 345 -15.11 2.53 -31.78
N SER A 346 -15.21 3.84 -31.69
CA SER A 346 -15.88 4.66 -32.69
C SER A 346 -14.92 5.09 -33.78
N VAL A 347 -15.36 5.01 -35.02
CA VAL A 347 -14.55 5.35 -36.18
C VAL A 347 -14.95 6.73 -36.72
N SER A 348 -13.95 7.53 -37.03
CA SER A 348 -14.16 8.80 -37.73
C SER A 348 -13.04 9.04 -38.76
N THR A 349 -13.33 9.88 -39.69
CA THR A 349 -12.39 10.31 -40.75
C THR A 349 -12.55 11.81 -41.04
N ASP A 350 -11.53 12.40 -41.61
CA ASP A 350 -11.67 13.75 -42.20
C ASP A 350 -12.39 13.58 -43.54
N ILE A 351 -13.67 14.00 -43.62
CA ILE A 351 -14.51 13.87 -44.82
C ILE A 351 -13.86 14.52 -46.05
N ALA A 352 -13.11 15.63 -45.87
CA ALA A 352 -12.40 16.29 -46.93
C ALA A 352 -11.30 15.42 -47.57
N ASP A 353 -10.74 14.49 -46.84
CA ASP A 353 -9.71 13.56 -47.32
C ASP A 353 -10.32 12.41 -48.14
N LEU A 354 -11.62 12.10 -47.93
CA LEU A 354 -12.34 11.04 -48.65
C LEU A 354 -13.05 11.53 -49.94
N GLU A 355 -13.37 12.84 -50.04
CA GLU A 355 -14.03 13.40 -51.24
C GLU A 355 -13.09 13.50 -52.45
N ASN A 356 -11.78 13.22 -52.24
CA ASN A 356 -10.79 13.32 -53.33
C ASN A 356 -9.87 12.08 -53.28
N PRO A 357 -10.35 10.93 -53.82
CA PRO A 357 -9.62 9.67 -53.77
C PRO A 357 -8.26 9.68 -54.50
N GLU A 358 -7.97 10.72 -55.28
CA GLU A 358 -6.69 10.89 -55.94
C GLU A 358 -5.61 11.53 -55.01
N THR A 359 -5.98 11.98 -53.82
CA THR A 359 -5.04 12.51 -52.83
C THR A 359 -4.65 11.43 -51.82
N ASP A 360 -3.50 10.86 -52.07
CA ASP A 360 -2.84 9.92 -51.16
C ASP A 360 -2.63 10.54 -49.76
N GLY A 361 -3.08 9.87 -48.69
CA GLY A 361 -2.78 10.32 -47.30
C GLY A 361 -3.98 10.66 -46.42
N GLY A 362 -5.21 10.31 -46.79
CA GLY A 362 -6.37 10.40 -45.90
C GLY A 362 -6.16 9.55 -44.64
N LYS A 363 -6.81 9.90 -43.52
CA LYS A 363 -6.67 9.18 -42.25
C LYS A 363 -7.99 8.74 -41.69
N ILE A 364 -8.04 7.48 -41.24
CA ILE A 364 -9.11 6.94 -40.39
C ILE A 364 -8.64 7.00 -38.96
N TYR A 365 -9.53 7.45 -38.07
CA TYR A 365 -9.30 7.59 -36.66
C TYR A 365 -10.23 6.67 -35.90
N LEU A 366 -9.66 5.83 -35.00
CA LEU A 366 -10.41 5.01 -34.08
C LEU A 366 -10.25 5.60 -32.69
N THR A 367 -11.35 5.90 -32.00
CA THR A 367 -11.35 6.39 -30.63
C THR A 367 -12.07 5.38 -29.75
N SER A 368 -11.45 4.93 -28.66
CA SER A 368 -12.09 3.99 -27.76
C SER A 368 -13.30 4.60 -27.09
N ASN A 369 -14.42 3.88 -27.09
CA ASN A 369 -15.65 4.28 -26.41
C ASN A 369 -15.53 4.20 -24.89
N SER A 370 -14.56 3.45 -24.36
CA SER A 370 -14.31 3.28 -22.95
C SER A 370 -13.10 4.04 -22.40
N ASP A 371 -12.19 4.50 -23.29
CA ASP A 371 -10.94 5.17 -22.89
C ASP A 371 -10.46 6.17 -23.93
N GLU A 372 -10.82 7.47 -23.78
CA GLU A 372 -10.42 8.54 -24.70
C GLU A 372 -8.92 8.75 -24.85
N THR A 373 -8.10 8.22 -23.94
CA THR A 373 -6.64 8.24 -24.08
C THR A 373 -6.16 7.18 -25.06
N LYS A 374 -7.04 6.25 -25.45
CA LYS A 374 -6.77 5.24 -26.45
C LYS A 374 -7.42 5.64 -27.77
N GLY A 375 -6.62 5.77 -28.77
CA GLY A 375 -7.05 6.04 -30.13
C GLY A 375 -6.02 5.54 -31.13
N TYR A 376 -6.47 5.30 -32.33
CA TYR A 376 -5.67 4.78 -33.45
C TYR A 376 -5.85 5.67 -34.66
N SER A 377 -4.81 5.86 -35.42
CA SER A 377 -4.95 6.43 -36.75
C SER A 377 -4.32 5.54 -37.79
N TYR A 378 -5.04 5.41 -38.89
CA TYR A 378 -4.58 4.70 -40.05
C TYR A 378 -4.54 5.67 -41.21
N GLU A 379 -3.44 5.70 -41.93
CA GLU A 379 -3.32 6.39 -43.18
C GLU A 379 -3.89 5.46 -44.27
N ILE A 380 -4.83 5.98 -45.08
CA ILE A 380 -5.46 5.24 -46.16
C ILE A 380 -4.96 5.78 -47.51
N HIS A 381 -4.89 4.95 -48.50
CA HIS A 381 -4.59 5.35 -49.85
C HIS A 381 -5.46 4.58 -50.82
N TYR A 382 -5.71 5.18 -51.98
CA TYR A 382 -6.48 4.59 -53.06
C TYR A 382 -5.50 3.95 -54.04
N ASP A 383 -5.64 2.64 -54.28
CA ASP A 383 -4.76 1.87 -55.15
C ASP A 383 -5.58 0.83 -55.92
N GLU A 384 -5.46 0.85 -57.29
CA GLU A 384 -6.14 -0.08 -58.17
C GLU A 384 -7.67 -0.15 -57.97
N ASP A 385 -8.33 1.01 -57.79
CA ASP A 385 -9.77 1.14 -57.54
C ASP A 385 -10.26 0.62 -56.17
N GLU A 386 -9.37 0.45 -55.17
CA GLU A 386 -9.70 0.08 -53.79
C GLU A 386 -8.99 0.96 -52.75
N TRP A 387 -9.69 1.27 -51.67
CA TRP A 387 -9.08 1.90 -50.51
C TRP A 387 -8.26 0.89 -49.72
N LYS A 388 -7.03 1.23 -49.41
CA LYS A 388 -6.12 0.39 -48.60
C LYS A 388 -5.56 1.15 -47.43
N ILE A 389 -5.39 0.48 -46.30
CA ILE A 389 -4.71 1.05 -45.12
C ILE A 389 -3.22 0.97 -45.34
N LYS A 390 -2.56 2.13 -45.40
CA LYS A 390 -1.11 2.20 -45.44
C LYS A 390 -0.49 1.69 -44.16
N ASN A 391 0.30 0.63 -44.24
CA ASN A 391 0.96 0.04 -43.13
C ASN A 391 2.14 0.91 -42.65
N THR A 392 1.90 1.84 -41.71
CA THR A 392 2.95 2.64 -41.04
C THR A 392 3.71 1.83 -39.98
N GLY A 393 3.81 0.51 -40.14
CA GLY A 393 4.25 -0.44 -39.15
C GLY A 393 5.75 -0.53 -38.90
N TYR A 394 6.54 0.51 -39.07
CA TYR A 394 7.97 0.49 -38.80
C TYR A 394 8.34 1.05 -37.42
N LEU A 395 9.41 0.54 -36.81
CA LEU A 395 10.09 1.24 -35.73
C LEU A 395 10.82 2.45 -36.35
N ILE A 396 10.65 3.63 -35.75
CA ILE A 396 11.12 4.88 -36.31
C ILE A 396 11.98 5.62 -35.30
N PHE A 397 13.13 6.10 -35.77
CA PHE A 397 13.99 7.02 -35.02
C PHE A 397 14.00 8.38 -35.73
N GLU A 398 13.77 9.46 -34.98
CA GLU A 398 13.81 10.83 -35.47
C GLU A 398 14.88 11.61 -34.73
N ALA A 399 15.92 12.05 -35.42
CA ALA A 399 17.07 12.71 -34.83
C ALA A 399 16.73 14.10 -34.27
N ILE A 400 17.09 14.33 -33.00
CA ILE A 400 16.91 15.62 -32.30
C ILE A 400 18.19 16.44 -32.35
N THR A 401 19.32 15.77 -32.44
CA THR A 401 20.64 16.41 -32.60
C THR A 401 21.44 15.69 -33.67
N ASP A 402 22.39 16.41 -34.27
CA ASP A 402 23.38 15.81 -35.15
C ASP A 402 24.24 14.80 -34.38
N GLY A 403 24.69 13.75 -35.06
CA GLY A 403 25.55 12.73 -34.44
C GLY A 403 25.38 11.35 -35.02
N THR A 404 25.55 10.34 -34.14
CA THR A 404 25.48 8.93 -34.54
C THR A 404 24.45 8.17 -33.71
N ILE A 405 23.72 7.25 -34.34
CA ILE A 405 22.91 6.22 -33.71
C ILE A 405 23.65 4.89 -33.87
N VAL A 406 23.78 4.10 -32.82
CA VAL A 406 24.67 2.92 -32.77
C VAL A 406 23.87 1.64 -32.54
N TRP A 407 24.05 0.66 -33.43
CA TRP A 407 23.54 -0.71 -33.34
C TRP A 407 24.69 -1.64 -32.96
N LYS A 408 24.58 -2.35 -31.83
CA LYS A 408 25.67 -3.11 -31.21
C LYS A 408 25.25 -4.52 -30.84
N ALA A 409 26.14 -5.49 -31.03
CA ALA A 409 25.99 -6.85 -30.51
C ALA A 409 26.73 -6.99 -29.18
N ASN A 410 26.10 -7.69 -28.21
CA ASN A 410 26.73 -7.95 -26.91
C ASN A 410 27.96 -8.86 -27.01
N ASN A 411 27.95 -9.79 -27.98
CA ASN A 411 29.08 -10.67 -28.31
C ASN A 411 29.00 -11.15 -29.77
N ALA A 412 30.00 -11.84 -30.24
CA ALA A 412 30.10 -12.29 -31.63
C ALA A 412 28.96 -13.24 -32.09
N SER A 413 28.35 -13.98 -31.15
CA SER A 413 27.21 -14.87 -31.46
C SER A 413 25.87 -14.14 -31.49
N SER A 414 25.85 -12.86 -31.12
CA SER A 414 24.65 -12.03 -31.05
C SER A 414 24.55 -11.05 -32.22
N ILE A 415 25.41 -11.12 -33.20
CA ILE A 415 25.36 -10.22 -34.38
C ILE A 415 24.03 -10.44 -35.10
N LYS A 416 23.30 -9.34 -35.32
CA LYS A 416 22.03 -9.31 -36.05
C LYS A 416 22.05 -8.23 -37.10
N SER A 417 21.41 -8.51 -38.24
CA SER A 417 21.14 -7.53 -39.28
C SER A 417 19.69 -7.04 -39.19
N ILE A 418 19.53 -5.75 -39.36
CA ILE A 418 18.26 -5.08 -39.57
C ILE A 418 18.35 -4.28 -40.85
N LEU A 419 17.21 -3.85 -41.39
CA LEU A 419 17.14 -2.97 -42.53
C LEU A 419 16.73 -1.57 -42.07
N TYR A 420 17.35 -0.52 -42.63
CA TYR A 420 16.98 0.85 -42.41
C TYR A 420 16.74 1.61 -43.72
N SER A 421 15.89 2.63 -43.64
CA SER A 421 15.56 3.54 -44.73
C SER A 421 15.61 4.98 -44.27
N LEU A 422 16.12 5.89 -45.11
CA LEU A 422 16.18 7.33 -44.88
C LEU A 422 15.23 8.09 -45.84
N ASP A 423 14.47 7.35 -46.65
CA ASP A 423 13.61 7.86 -47.72
C ASP A 423 12.15 7.34 -47.60
N ASN A 424 11.63 7.36 -46.35
CA ASN A 424 10.26 6.92 -46.05
C ASN A 424 9.94 5.44 -46.35
N GLY A 425 10.97 4.61 -46.47
CA GLY A 425 10.78 3.18 -46.76
C GLY A 425 10.81 2.81 -48.23
N GLU A 426 11.16 3.74 -49.12
CA GLU A 426 11.31 3.47 -50.58
C GLU A 426 12.53 2.58 -50.83
N THR A 427 13.69 2.89 -50.24
CA THR A 427 14.88 2.04 -50.35
C THR A 427 15.39 1.58 -48.96
N TRP A 428 15.94 0.38 -48.91
CA TRP A 428 16.39 -0.26 -47.69
C TRP A 428 17.86 -0.64 -47.78
N SER A 429 18.63 -0.26 -46.75
CA SER A 429 20.05 -0.62 -46.57
C SER A 429 20.20 -1.56 -45.36
N GLU A 430 21.12 -2.52 -45.48
CA GLU A 430 21.43 -3.43 -44.38
C GLU A 430 22.24 -2.71 -43.29
N TRP A 431 21.87 -2.95 -42.02
CA TRP A 431 22.58 -2.48 -40.83
C TRP A 431 22.90 -3.66 -39.91
N ALA A 432 24.11 -4.22 -40.07
CA ALA A 432 24.58 -5.33 -39.24
C ALA A 432 25.22 -4.78 -37.95
N SER A 433 24.84 -5.37 -36.81
CA SER A 433 25.50 -5.07 -35.54
C SER A 433 26.90 -5.71 -35.51
N THR A 434 27.82 -5.13 -34.74
CA THR A 434 29.11 -5.71 -34.41
C THR A 434 29.38 -5.62 -32.89
N THR A 435 30.39 -6.31 -32.39
CA THR A 435 30.77 -6.21 -30.99
C THR A 435 31.34 -4.82 -30.62
N GLU A 436 31.87 -4.10 -31.58
CA GLU A 436 32.33 -2.69 -31.41
C GLU A 436 31.16 -1.69 -31.55
N GLY A 437 30.11 -2.07 -32.27
CA GLY A 437 28.98 -1.26 -32.68
C GLY A 437 29.17 -0.68 -34.07
N THR A 438 28.10 -0.67 -34.88
CA THR A 438 28.01 0.02 -36.16
C THR A 438 27.12 1.24 -36.02
N SER A 439 27.43 2.33 -36.71
CA SER A 439 26.72 3.60 -36.57
C SER A 439 26.18 4.13 -37.87
N ILE A 440 25.06 4.83 -37.78
CA ILE A 440 24.52 5.70 -38.83
C ILE A 440 24.73 7.14 -38.40
N ASN A 441 25.28 7.98 -39.29
CA ASN A 441 25.35 9.41 -39.09
C ASN A 441 23.96 10.03 -39.40
N VAL A 442 23.54 10.91 -38.52
CA VAL A 442 22.28 11.62 -38.65
C VAL A 442 22.45 13.11 -38.40
N THR A 443 21.62 13.91 -39.04
CA THR A 443 21.42 15.35 -38.78
C THR A 443 20.06 15.57 -38.14
N ILE A 444 19.90 16.69 -37.44
CA ILE A 444 18.63 17.06 -36.82
C ILE A 444 17.48 17.01 -37.83
N GLY A 445 16.40 16.32 -37.49
CA GLY A 445 15.23 16.13 -38.34
C GLY A 445 15.27 14.89 -39.22
N ASP A 446 16.41 14.18 -39.31
CA ASP A 446 16.46 12.92 -40.07
C ASP A 446 15.55 11.86 -39.44
N ILE A 447 14.76 11.18 -40.25
CA ILE A 447 13.85 10.10 -39.87
C ILE A 447 14.38 8.79 -40.43
N ILE A 448 14.62 7.83 -39.56
CA ILE A 448 15.11 6.50 -39.88
C ILE A 448 13.98 5.50 -39.66
N TYR A 449 13.56 4.84 -40.72
CA TYR A 449 12.62 3.70 -40.63
C TYR A 449 13.41 2.42 -40.47
N ILE A 450 12.97 1.54 -39.59
CA ILE A 450 13.70 0.31 -39.23
C ILE A 450 12.77 -0.90 -39.29
N LYS A 451 13.25 -1.97 -39.94
CA LYS A 451 12.59 -3.28 -39.93
C LYS A 451 13.60 -4.42 -39.79
N GLY A 452 13.14 -5.59 -39.40
CA GLY A 452 13.95 -6.79 -39.35
C GLY A 452 14.06 -7.45 -40.73
N SER A 453 15.08 -8.28 -40.86
CA SER A 453 15.30 -9.10 -42.06
C SER A 453 15.11 -10.59 -41.81
N GLU A 454 14.91 -11.01 -40.55
CA GLU A 454 14.84 -12.40 -40.15
C GLU A 454 13.72 -12.68 -39.13
N SER A 455 13.13 -13.87 -39.20
CA SER A 455 12.04 -14.34 -38.32
C SER A 455 12.41 -14.59 -36.87
N SER A 456 13.69 -14.47 -36.49
CA SER A 456 14.18 -14.69 -35.14
C SER A 456 15.05 -13.55 -34.67
N PHE A 457 14.43 -12.46 -34.19
CA PHE A 457 15.19 -11.32 -33.70
C PHE A 457 15.94 -11.64 -32.40
N MET A 458 15.40 -12.53 -31.54
CA MET A 458 16.08 -13.06 -30.35
C MET A 458 15.69 -14.50 -30.05
N THR A 459 16.66 -15.32 -29.69
CA THR A 459 16.41 -16.69 -29.23
C THR A 459 15.94 -16.67 -27.75
N ASN A 460 14.95 -17.49 -27.43
CA ASN A 460 14.33 -17.67 -26.10
C ASN A 460 15.26 -18.15 -24.98
N ASN A 461 16.57 -17.89 -25.04
CA ASN A 461 17.48 -18.43 -24.04
C ASN A 461 17.86 -17.35 -23.02
N TYR A 462 17.14 -17.32 -21.90
CA TYR A 462 17.36 -16.42 -20.75
C TYR A 462 18.82 -16.42 -20.23
N ASN A 463 19.55 -17.53 -20.39
CA ASN A 463 20.95 -17.65 -19.97
C ASN A 463 21.94 -17.24 -21.06
N SER A 464 21.51 -16.86 -22.25
CA SER A 464 22.41 -16.40 -23.30
C SER A 464 22.54 -14.88 -23.22
N ASN A 465 23.75 -14.40 -22.95
CA ASN A 465 24.13 -13.00 -23.15
C ASN A 465 24.11 -12.61 -24.65
N ASN A 466 23.27 -13.27 -25.46
CA ASN A 466 23.24 -13.16 -26.91
C ASN A 466 22.12 -12.21 -27.33
N TYR A 467 22.38 -10.90 -27.38
CA TYR A 467 21.45 -9.88 -27.85
C TYR A 467 22.18 -8.76 -28.60
N SER A 468 21.45 -8.14 -29.52
CA SER A 468 21.86 -6.87 -30.15
C SER A 468 20.95 -5.75 -29.63
N PHE A 469 21.47 -4.56 -29.51
CA PHE A 469 20.79 -3.43 -28.87
C PHE A 469 21.22 -2.10 -29.43
N PHE A 470 20.31 -1.11 -29.39
CA PHE A 470 20.64 0.29 -29.68
C PHE A 470 21.28 0.89 -28.44
N THR A 471 22.53 1.32 -28.56
CA THR A 471 23.31 1.89 -27.46
C THR A 471 23.59 3.38 -27.68
N ASN A 472 24.23 4.02 -26.69
CA ASN A 472 24.55 5.44 -26.77
C ASN A 472 25.55 5.71 -27.92
N GLY A 473 25.08 6.47 -28.91
CA GLY A 473 25.91 7.18 -29.87
C GLY A 473 26.10 8.62 -29.42
N THR A 474 26.28 9.53 -30.35
CA THR A 474 26.39 10.97 -30.07
C THR A 474 25.10 11.75 -30.36
N ALA A 475 24.18 11.21 -31.19
CA ALA A 475 22.87 11.80 -31.44
C ALA A 475 21.87 11.48 -30.36
N GLN A 476 21.03 12.43 -29.99
CA GLN A 476 19.77 12.23 -29.29
C GLN A 476 18.65 12.06 -30.32
N TYR A 477 17.68 11.19 -30.03
CA TYR A 477 16.60 10.90 -30.97
C TYR A 477 15.32 10.46 -30.28
N TYR A 478 14.18 10.77 -30.90
CA TYR A 478 12.89 10.20 -30.57
C TYR A 478 12.79 8.76 -31.09
N VAL A 479 12.09 7.90 -30.31
CA VAL A 479 11.78 6.53 -30.72
C VAL A 479 10.27 6.37 -30.68
N TYR A 480 9.68 5.91 -31.78
CA TYR A 480 8.25 5.63 -31.89
C TYR A 480 7.95 4.61 -33.00
N GLY A 481 6.68 4.25 -33.20
CA GLY A 481 6.25 3.28 -34.18
C GLY A 481 6.28 1.83 -33.69
N ASN A 482 6.07 0.88 -34.58
CA ASN A 482 5.79 -0.51 -34.25
C ASN A 482 7.07 -1.35 -34.11
N ILE A 483 7.34 -1.85 -32.92
CA ILE A 483 8.51 -2.72 -32.66
C ILE A 483 8.43 -4.07 -33.40
N SER A 484 7.21 -4.55 -33.71
CA SER A 484 7.03 -5.83 -34.43
C SER A 484 7.65 -5.80 -35.83
N SER A 485 7.91 -4.62 -36.39
CA SER A 485 8.63 -4.48 -37.66
C SER A 485 10.02 -5.10 -37.63
N LEU A 486 10.67 -5.13 -36.44
CA LEU A 486 11.96 -5.79 -36.27
C LEU A 486 11.91 -7.33 -36.43
N ALA A 487 10.73 -7.90 -36.32
CA ALA A 487 10.46 -9.33 -36.45
C ALA A 487 9.72 -9.69 -37.72
N ASP A 488 9.80 -8.88 -38.78
CA ASP A 488 9.10 -9.04 -40.05
C ASP A 488 7.59 -9.23 -39.87
N ASN A 489 6.99 -8.48 -38.93
CA ASN A 489 5.58 -8.55 -38.57
C ASN A 489 5.05 -9.98 -38.30
N SER A 490 5.94 -10.93 -38.00
CA SER A 490 5.53 -12.27 -37.65
C SER A 490 4.80 -12.28 -36.30
N THR A 491 3.59 -12.84 -36.30
CA THR A 491 2.76 -13.02 -35.11
C THR A 491 3.27 -14.14 -34.18
N SER A 492 4.52 -14.63 -34.38
CA SER A 492 5.03 -15.72 -33.56
C SER A 492 5.20 -15.22 -32.12
N SER A 493 4.52 -15.88 -31.19
CA SER A 493 4.59 -15.69 -29.73
C SER A 493 6.01 -15.89 -29.15
N ASN A 494 7.01 -16.07 -29.98
CA ASN A 494 8.39 -16.38 -29.63
C ASN A 494 9.39 -15.24 -29.87
N VAL A 495 8.93 -14.06 -30.33
CA VAL A 495 9.81 -12.91 -30.55
C VAL A 495 10.13 -12.25 -29.21
N CYS A 496 11.38 -12.02 -28.93
CA CYS A 496 11.87 -11.44 -27.70
C CYS A 496 12.72 -10.20 -27.97
N PHE A 497 12.30 -9.06 -27.42
CA PHE A 497 13.01 -7.76 -27.54
C PHE A 497 13.82 -7.44 -26.27
N ALA A 498 14.29 -8.47 -25.57
CA ALA A 498 15.09 -8.31 -24.37
C ALA A 498 16.33 -7.44 -24.62
N ASN A 499 16.57 -6.50 -23.74
CA ASN A 499 17.68 -5.55 -23.76
C ASN A 499 17.75 -4.61 -24.99
N LEU A 500 16.71 -4.48 -25.84
CA LEU A 500 16.79 -3.75 -27.10
C LEU A 500 17.33 -2.32 -26.97
N PHE A 501 16.95 -1.59 -25.90
CA PHE A 501 17.44 -0.22 -25.61
C PHE A 501 18.23 -0.17 -24.29
N TYR A 502 18.84 -1.28 -23.87
CA TYR A 502 19.54 -1.40 -22.61
C TYR A 502 20.55 -0.26 -22.40
N ASN A 503 20.37 0.51 -21.30
CA ASN A 503 21.20 1.61 -20.86
C ASN A 503 21.38 2.73 -21.93
N ASN A 504 20.39 2.91 -22.80
CA ASN A 504 20.41 3.94 -23.83
C ASN A 504 19.85 5.27 -23.28
N LYS A 505 20.75 6.22 -23.01
CA LYS A 505 20.41 7.54 -22.47
C LYS A 505 20.09 8.58 -23.56
N ASN A 506 20.20 8.21 -24.83
CA ASN A 506 19.98 9.10 -25.98
C ASN A 506 18.54 9.11 -26.47
N ILE A 507 17.76 8.07 -26.12
CA ILE A 507 16.34 8.00 -26.50
C ILE A 507 15.50 9.00 -25.71
N ARG A 508 14.47 9.54 -26.39
CA ARG A 508 13.49 10.48 -25.86
C ARG A 508 12.09 10.09 -26.32
N ASN A 509 11.09 10.46 -25.54
CA ASN A 509 9.70 10.39 -26.00
C ASN A 509 9.44 11.52 -26.99
N HIS A 510 8.78 11.20 -28.12
CA HIS A 510 8.18 12.21 -28.98
C HIS A 510 6.92 12.78 -28.31
N GLY A 511 6.56 14.04 -28.59
CA GLY A 511 5.39 14.69 -27.98
C GLY A 511 4.11 13.89 -28.17
N ASN A 512 3.80 13.50 -29.41
CA ASN A 512 2.53 12.86 -29.78
C ASN A 512 2.65 11.42 -30.30
N LYS A 513 3.85 10.91 -30.58
CA LYS A 513 4.07 9.56 -31.13
C LYS A 513 4.60 8.63 -30.04
N ARG A 514 4.22 7.36 -30.04
CA ARG A 514 4.62 6.36 -29.03
C ARG A 514 5.26 5.13 -29.67
N ILE A 515 6.02 4.37 -28.86
CA ILE A 515 6.46 3.03 -29.23
C ILE A 515 5.27 2.08 -29.07
N LEU A 516 5.04 1.25 -30.08
CA LEU A 516 4.01 0.20 -30.07
C LEU A 516 4.59 -1.14 -29.65
N LEU A 517 3.97 -1.76 -28.63
CA LEU A 517 4.24 -3.11 -28.17
C LEU A 517 2.96 -3.96 -28.33
N PRO A 518 2.62 -4.40 -29.54
CA PRO A 518 1.28 -4.83 -29.87
C PRO A 518 0.88 -6.24 -29.41
N SER A 519 1.77 -6.99 -28.74
CA SER A 519 1.50 -8.37 -28.34
C SER A 519 0.58 -8.44 -27.12
N ILE A 520 -0.55 -9.12 -27.22
CA ILE A 520 -1.48 -9.41 -26.12
C ILE A 520 -1.13 -10.69 -25.35
N SER A 521 -0.29 -11.56 -25.94
CA SER A 521 0.23 -12.79 -25.32
C SER A 521 1.75 -12.81 -25.48
N LEU A 522 2.47 -12.95 -24.37
CA LEU A 522 3.92 -12.82 -24.33
C LEU A 522 4.65 -14.15 -24.15
N ALA A 523 5.83 -14.24 -24.74
CA ALA A 523 6.79 -15.31 -24.49
C ALA A 523 7.62 -15.04 -23.21
N ASN A 524 8.30 -16.07 -22.70
CA ASN A 524 9.23 -15.92 -21.58
C ASN A 524 10.30 -14.85 -21.88
N ASN A 525 10.51 -13.92 -20.93
CA ASN A 525 11.48 -12.83 -21.03
C ASN A 525 11.32 -11.91 -22.26
N CYS A 526 10.15 -11.81 -22.88
CA CYS A 526 9.88 -11.09 -24.12
C CYS A 526 10.44 -9.65 -24.11
N TYR A 527 10.20 -8.88 -23.04
CA TYR A 527 10.66 -7.50 -22.88
C TYR A 527 11.62 -7.32 -21.70
N TYR A 528 12.35 -8.38 -21.34
CA TYR A 528 13.33 -8.37 -20.24
C TYR A 528 14.35 -7.23 -20.45
N ARG A 529 14.43 -6.30 -19.47
CA ARG A 529 15.35 -5.15 -19.46
C ARG A 529 15.32 -4.29 -20.73
N MET A 530 14.20 -4.26 -21.47
CA MET A 530 14.14 -3.58 -22.76
C MET A 530 14.55 -2.11 -22.68
N PHE A 531 14.10 -1.38 -21.66
CA PHE A 531 14.43 0.02 -21.41
C PHE A 531 15.25 0.22 -20.14
N TYR A 532 15.93 -0.81 -19.65
CA TYR A 532 16.77 -0.71 -18.45
C TYR A 532 17.76 0.46 -18.58
N GLY A 533 17.79 1.37 -17.59
CA GLY A 533 18.72 2.50 -17.53
C GLY A 533 18.49 3.60 -18.57
N CYS A 534 17.35 3.60 -19.26
CA CYS A 534 16.96 4.67 -20.20
C CYS A 534 16.49 5.91 -19.40
N SER A 535 17.44 6.59 -18.74
CA SER A 535 17.17 7.63 -17.75
C SER A 535 16.47 8.89 -18.31
N ASN A 536 16.41 9.05 -19.63
CA ASN A 536 15.75 10.18 -20.28
C ASN A 536 14.37 9.83 -20.88
N LEU A 537 13.90 8.59 -20.67
CA LEU A 537 12.54 8.19 -21.00
C LEU A 537 11.59 8.76 -19.92
N THR A 538 10.61 9.55 -20.32
CA THR A 538 9.68 10.23 -19.40
C THR A 538 8.31 9.58 -19.34
N ILE A 539 7.90 8.87 -20.41
CA ILE A 539 6.61 8.19 -20.55
C ILE A 539 6.88 6.77 -21.04
N ALA A 540 6.34 5.78 -20.35
CA ALA A 540 6.41 4.39 -20.79
C ALA A 540 5.48 4.11 -21.97
N PRO A 541 5.82 3.16 -22.89
CA PRO A 541 4.87 2.65 -23.87
C PRO A 541 3.75 1.87 -23.18
N GLU A 542 2.59 1.77 -23.83
CA GLU A 542 1.48 0.94 -23.35
C GLU A 542 1.83 -0.55 -23.38
N LEU A 543 1.33 -1.29 -22.38
CA LEU A 543 1.57 -2.72 -22.18
C LEU A 543 0.24 -3.49 -22.14
N PRO A 544 -0.30 -3.87 -23.29
CA PRO A 544 -1.66 -4.40 -23.40
C PRO A 544 -1.81 -5.87 -23.03
N ALA A 545 -0.70 -6.58 -22.81
CA ALA A 545 -0.75 -8.02 -22.65
C ALA A 545 -1.55 -8.42 -21.40
N THR A 546 -2.57 -9.22 -21.62
CA THR A 546 -3.40 -9.87 -20.60
C THR A 546 -2.91 -11.27 -20.26
N THR A 547 -2.17 -11.91 -21.17
CA THR A 547 -1.55 -13.22 -20.95
C THR A 547 -0.05 -13.06 -20.84
N LEU A 548 0.47 -13.28 -19.64
CA LEU A 548 1.88 -13.09 -19.32
C LEU A 548 2.64 -14.42 -19.25
N ALA A 549 3.92 -14.37 -19.60
CA ALA A 549 4.85 -15.47 -19.45
C ALA A 549 5.94 -15.13 -18.41
N ALA A 550 6.71 -16.13 -17.99
CA ALA A 550 7.73 -15.95 -16.97
C ALA A 550 8.78 -14.89 -17.37
N GLY A 551 9.00 -13.93 -16.49
CA GLY A 551 9.99 -12.86 -16.66
C GLY A 551 9.73 -11.89 -17.81
N CYS A 552 8.53 -11.85 -18.40
CA CYS A 552 8.27 -11.11 -19.65
C CYS A 552 8.56 -9.60 -19.55
N TYR A 553 8.27 -8.95 -18.42
CA TYR A 553 8.55 -7.52 -18.18
C TYR A 553 9.60 -7.29 -17.06
N ASN A 554 10.37 -8.33 -16.72
CA ASN A 554 11.35 -8.23 -15.64
C ASN A 554 12.36 -7.11 -15.92
N SER A 555 12.51 -6.19 -14.97
CA SER A 555 13.41 -5.02 -15.02
C SER A 555 13.22 -4.12 -16.25
N MET A 556 12.02 -4.11 -16.87
CA MET A 556 11.82 -3.43 -18.17
C MET A 556 12.16 -1.94 -18.11
N PHE A 557 11.74 -1.24 -17.06
CA PHE A 557 11.99 0.20 -16.85
C PHE A 557 12.92 0.47 -15.65
N GLN A 558 13.67 -0.54 -15.20
CA GLN A 558 14.58 -0.35 -14.07
C GLN A 558 15.58 0.79 -14.37
N ASP A 559 15.78 1.68 -13.38
CA ASP A 559 16.65 2.87 -13.46
C ASP A 559 16.27 3.90 -14.57
N CYS A 560 14.99 3.90 -15.01
CA CYS A 560 14.43 4.98 -15.81
C CYS A 560 14.07 6.16 -14.89
N THR A 561 15.08 6.90 -14.43
CA THR A 561 14.95 7.89 -13.35
C THR A 561 14.02 9.06 -13.66
N ASN A 562 13.81 9.41 -14.93
CA ASN A 562 12.90 10.49 -15.35
C ASN A 562 11.49 10.00 -15.73
N LEU A 563 11.22 8.69 -15.60
CA LEU A 563 9.89 8.16 -15.88
C LEU A 563 8.89 8.70 -14.85
N SER A 564 7.91 9.48 -15.31
CA SER A 564 6.94 10.18 -14.46
C SER A 564 5.59 9.45 -14.34
N SER A 565 5.26 8.60 -15.32
CA SER A 565 4.03 7.82 -15.35
C SER A 565 4.29 6.38 -15.79
N ALA A 566 3.62 5.43 -15.14
CA ALA A 566 3.65 4.02 -15.51
C ALA A 566 2.54 3.69 -16.51
N PRO A 567 2.72 2.66 -17.38
CA PRO A 567 1.66 2.17 -18.25
C PRO A 567 0.62 1.35 -17.47
N LYS A 568 -0.57 1.15 -18.03
CA LYS A 568 -1.54 0.19 -17.47
C LYS A 568 -1.00 -1.24 -17.51
N LEU A 569 -1.36 -2.05 -16.52
CA LEU A 569 -0.97 -3.47 -16.39
C LEU A 569 -2.25 -4.32 -16.26
N PRO A 570 -2.89 -4.70 -17.37
CA PRO A 570 -4.25 -5.24 -17.38
C PRO A 570 -4.35 -6.71 -16.94
N ALA A 571 -3.23 -7.43 -16.77
CA ALA A 571 -3.24 -8.85 -16.47
C ALA A 571 -3.77 -9.15 -15.08
N THR A 572 -4.79 -10.00 -14.96
CA THR A 572 -5.40 -10.46 -13.71
C THR A 572 -4.80 -11.75 -13.16
N THR A 573 -4.02 -12.46 -14.00
CA THR A 573 -3.25 -13.67 -13.63
C THR A 573 -1.79 -13.47 -13.99
N LEU A 574 -0.90 -13.64 -13.01
CA LEU A 574 0.51 -13.37 -13.19
C LEU A 574 1.35 -14.64 -13.31
N ALA A 575 2.36 -14.56 -14.17
CA ALA A 575 3.39 -15.59 -14.29
C ALA A 575 4.57 -15.31 -13.35
N ASN A 576 5.43 -16.32 -13.14
CA ASN A 576 6.61 -16.20 -12.30
C ASN A 576 7.51 -15.03 -12.77
N SER A 577 7.89 -14.15 -11.84
CA SER A 577 8.79 -13.01 -12.06
C SER A 577 8.37 -12.06 -13.21
N CYS A 578 7.10 -12.02 -13.63
CA CYS A 578 6.69 -11.24 -14.81
C CYS A 578 6.92 -9.74 -14.66
N TYR A 579 6.70 -9.14 -13.47
CA TYR A 579 6.93 -7.72 -13.17
C TYR A 579 8.08 -7.51 -12.17
N ASN A 580 8.96 -8.49 -12.01
CA ASN A 580 10.11 -8.41 -11.11
C ASN A 580 10.96 -7.17 -11.43
N GLN A 581 11.19 -6.29 -10.44
CA GLN A 581 12.00 -5.06 -10.56
C GLN A 581 11.57 -4.10 -11.70
N MET A 582 10.32 -4.15 -12.15
CA MET A 582 9.88 -3.45 -13.37
C MET A 582 10.15 -1.95 -13.32
N PHE A 583 9.87 -1.27 -12.20
CA PHE A 583 10.10 0.16 -11.99
C PHE A 583 11.15 0.45 -10.91
N TYR A 584 12.05 -0.51 -10.62
CA TYR A 584 13.12 -0.31 -9.64
C TYR A 584 13.94 0.95 -10.01
N GLY A 585 14.10 1.89 -9.05
CA GLY A 585 14.89 3.09 -9.26
C GLY A 585 14.24 4.18 -10.14
N CYS A 586 12.96 4.06 -10.48
CA CYS A 586 12.22 5.12 -11.18
C CYS A 586 11.85 6.24 -10.19
N SER A 587 12.84 7.04 -9.80
CA SER A 587 12.71 8.02 -8.70
C SER A 587 11.69 9.13 -8.97
N ASN A 588 11.40 9.47 -10.24
CA ASN A 588 10.42 10.49 -10.61
C ASN A 588 9.00 9.93 -10.82
N LEU A 589 8.79 8.62 -10.64
CA LEU A 589 7.45 8.04 -10.74
C LEU A 589 6.60 8.51 -9.56
N THR A 590 5.50 9.23 -9.85
CA THR A 590 4.61 9.81 -8.82
C THR A 590 3.36 9.00 -8.58
N VAL A 591 2.90 8.23 -9.58
CA VAL A 591 1.69 7.40 -9.54
C VAL A 591 2.04 5.99 -10.02
N ALA A 592 1.73 4.98 -9.23
CA ALA A 592 1.85 3.59 -9.63
C ALA A 592 0.72 3.18 -10.59
N PRO A 593 0.91 2.18 -11.47
CA PRO A 593 -0.18 1.59 -12.24
C PRO A 593 -1.13 0.81 -11.33
N GLU A 594 -2.36 0.63 -11.76
CA GLU A 594 -3.27 -0.35 -11.15
C GLU A 594 -2.70 -1.78 -11.27
N LEU A 595 -2.88 -2.58 -10.22
CA LEU A 595 -2.43 -3.97 -10.15
C LEU A 595 -3.62 -4.91 -9.90
N PRO A 596 -4.44 -5.20 -10.92
CA PRO A 596 -5.72 -5.90 -10.77
C PRO A 596 -5.59 -7.40 -10.49
N ALA A 597 -4.35 -7.93 -10.44
CA ALA A 597 -4.14 -9.37 -10.36
C ALA A 597 -4.56 -9.96 -9.01
N THR A 598 -5.49 -10.90 -9.03
CA THR A 598 -5.92 -11.72 -7.90
C THR A 598 -5.22 -13.08 -7.84
N SER A 599 -4.72 -13.58 -9.00
CA SER A 599 -3.91 -14.80 -9.11
C SER A 599 -2.45 -14.42 -9.35
N ILE A 600 -1.62 -14.61 -8.32
CA ILE A 600 -0.22 -14.19 -8.33
C ILE A 600 0.74 -15.38 -8.23
N SER A 601 1.93 -15.23 -8.79
CA SER A 601 2.98 -16.24 -8.85
C SER A 601 4.23 -15.81 -8.08
N PRO A 602 5.17 -16.74 -7.78
CA PRO A 602 6.40 -16.38 -7.08
C PRO A 602 7.19 -15.26 -7.78
N TYR A 603 7.72 -14.34 -6.97
CA TYR A 603 8.53 -13.20 -7.41
C TYR A 603 7.87 -12.26 -8.41
N CYS A 604 6.53 -12.29 -8.61
CA CYS A 604 5.87 -11.51 -9.68
C CYS A 604 6.03 -10.00 -9.48
N TYR A 605 5.92 -9.47 -8.25
CA TYR A 605 6.11 -8.06 -7.91
C TYR A 605 7.37 -7.79 -7.07
N TYR A 606 8.34 -8.72 -7.09
CA TYR A 606 9.60 -8.62 -6.35
C TYR A 606 10.32 -7.31 -6.67
N ARG A 607 10.51 -6.44 -5.66
CA ARG A 607 11.17 -5.12 -5.78
C ARG A 607 10.59 -4.18 -6.85
N MET A 608 9.30 -4.32 -7.19
CA MET A 608 8.72 -3.65 -8.36
C MET A 608 8.91 -2.14 -8.34
N PHE A 609 8.69 -1.48 -7.19
CA PHE A 609 8.82 -0.03 -7.02
C PHE A 609 9.97 0.37 -6.10
N ARG A 610 10.92 -0.51 -5.83
CA ARG A 610 12.04 -0.20 -4.93
C ARG A 610 12.77 1.06 -5.40
N GLY A 611 12.91 2.06 -4.48
CA GLY A 611 13.59 3.33 -4.76
C GLY A 611 12.77 4.34 -5.59
N CYS A 612 11.45 4.13 -5.75
CA CYS A 612 10.55 5.13 -6.32
C CYS A 612 10.21 6.18 -5.25
N SER A 613 11.17 7.05 -4.94
CA SER A 613 11.09 7.98 -3.79
C SER A 613 10.00 9.04 -3.90
N ASN A 614 9.53 9.37 -5.11
CA ASN A 614 8.46 10.34 -5.36
C ASN A 614 7.08 9.69 -5.50
N LEU A 615 6.98 8.36 -5.34
CA LEU A 615 5.70 7.67 -5.34
C LEU A 615 4.93 8.03 -4.06
N THR A 616 3.76 8.67 -4.21
CA THR A 616 2.99 9.19 -3.07
C THR A 616 1.86 8.26 -2.63
N VAL A 617 1.32 7.46 -3.54
CA VAL A 617 0.23 6.52 -3.30
C VAL A 617 0.63 5.13 -3.78
N ALA A 618 0.54 4.14 -2.92
CA ALA A 618 0.74 2.74 -3.29
C ALA A 618 -0.50 2.19 -4.04
N PRO A 619 -0.33 1.31 -5.05
CA PRO A 619 -1.45 0.70 -5.75
C PRO A 619 -2.19 -0.31 -4.87
N GLU A 620 -3.47 -0.56 -5.14
CA GLU A 620 -4.24 -1.62 -4.52
C GLU A 620 -3.64 -3.02 -4.82
N LEU A 621 -3.74 -3.93 -3.84
CA LEU A 621 -3.19 -5.30 -3.92
C LEU A 621 -4.29 -6.33 -3.57
N PRO A 622 -5.16 -6.70 -4.53
CA PRO A 622 -6.38 -7.44 -4.25
C PRO A 622 -6.21 -8.94 -3.96
N ALA A 623 -4.99 -9.49 -4.11
CA ALA A 623 -4.76 -10.92 -3.92
C ALA A 623 -4.92 -11.35 -2.46
N THR A 624 -5.78 -12.35 -2.21
CA THR A 624 -6.04 -12.93 -0.88
C THR A 624 -5.19 -14.16 -0.56
N THR A 625 -4.57 -14.76 -1.58
CA THR A 625 -3.62 -15.87 -1.46
C THR A 625 -2.30 -15.49 -2.10
N LEU A 626 -1.22 -15.57 -1.35
CA LEU A 626 0.10 -15.11 -1.78
C LEU A 626 1.02 -16.26 -2.22
N ALA A 627 2.01 -15.92 -3.03
CA ALA A 627 3.07 -16.80 -3.48
C ALA A 627 4.43 -16.38 -2.86
N ASN A 628 5.43 -17.27 -2.90
CA ASN A 628 6.75 -17.02 -2.32
C ASN A 628 7.36 -15.72 -2.87
N SER A 629 7.79 -14.84 -1.95
CA SER A 629 8.46 -13.59 -2.24
C SER A 629 7.74 -12.69 -3.27
N CYS A 630 6.40 -12.79 -3.40
CA CYS A 630 5.64 -12.07 -4.42
C CYS A 630 5.70 -10.55 -4.25
N TYR A 631 5.66 -10.05 -3.01
CA TYR A 631 5.78 -8.61 -2.67
C TYR A 631 7.08 -8.28 -1.93
N PHE A 632 8.11 -9.14 -2.01
CA PHE A 632 9.39 -8.93 -1.36
C PHE A 632 10.02 -7.60 -1.78
N GLN A 633 10.26 -6.69 -0.80
CA GLN A 633 10.88 -5.38 -1.01
C GLN A 633 10.15 -4.48 -2.05
N MET A 634 8.82 -4.67 -2.20
CA MET A 634 8.07 -4.01 -3.28
C MET A 634 8.18 -2.48 -3.23
N PHE A 635 8.10 -1.89 -2.04
CA PHE A 635 8.17 -0.43 -1.81
C PHE A 635 9.39 -0.01 -0.99
N TRP A 636 10.47 -0.80 -0.99
CA TRP A 636 11.71 -0.46 -0.26
C TRP A 636 12.22 0.92 -0.68
N ASP A 637 12.50 1.83 0.29
CA ASP A 637 12.93 3.22 0.09
C ASP A 637 11.96 4.09 -0.75
N CYS A 638 10.66 3.78 -0.75
CA CYS A 638 9.63 4.66 -1.29
C CYS A 638 9.22 5.70 -0.24
N SER A 639 10.08 6.68 0.00
CA SER A 639 9.92 7.67 1.08
C SER A 639 8.73 8.63 0.90
N GLY A 640 8.16 8.72 -0.31
CA GLY A 640 6.98 9.55 -0.61
C GLY A 640 5.64 8.92 -0.19
N ILE A 641 5.59 7.60 0.02
CA ILE A 641 4.34 6.90 0.39
C ILE A 641 3.95 7.30 1.82
N SER A 642 2.79 7.92 1.98
CA SER A 642 2.24 8.34 3.28
C SER A 642 1.24 7.35 3.88
N SER A 643 0.59 6.53 3.05
CA SER A 643 -0.35 5.47 3.45
C SER A 643 -0.04 4.16 2.72
N ALA A 644 -0.16 3.03 3.42
CA ALA A 644 -0.02 1.70 2.82
C ALA A 644 -1.34 1.27 2.16
N PRO A 645 -1.30 0.42 1.12
CA PRO A 645 -2.51 -0.17 0.54
C PRO A 645 -3.14 -1.18 1.51
N VAL A 646 -4.41 -1.52 1.29
CA VAL A 646 -5.06 -2.63 1.98
C VAL A 646 -4.35 -3.94 1.61
N LEU A 647 -4.09 -4.80 2.60
CA LEU A 647 -3.45 -6.10 2.43
C LEU A 647 -4.44 -7.22 2.83
N PRO A 648 -5.34 -7.65 1.94
CA PRO A 648 -6.44 -8.55 2.27
C PRO A 648 -6.03 -10.02 2.43
N ALA A 649 -4.74 -10.35 2.23
CA ALA A 649 -4.29 -11.73 2.18
C ALA A 649 -4.34 -12.42 3.55
N THR A 650 -5.09 -13.52 3.61
CA THR A 650 -5.16 -14.43 4.76
C THR A 650 -4.32 -15.69 4.58
N VAL A 651 -3.96 -16.05 3.34
CA VAL A 651 -3.10 -17.19 3.00
C VAL A 651 -1.74 -16.66 2.54
N LEU A 652 -0.75 -16.80 3.41
CA LEU A 652 0.60 -16.29 3.18
C LEU A 652 1.53 -17.37 2.61
N ALA A 653 2.67 -16.93 2.04
CA ALA A 653 3.78 -17.77 1.62
C ALA A 653 5.10 -17.23 2.17
N ASP A 654 6.17 -18.01 2.08
CA ASP A 654 7.49 -17.63 2.61
C ASP A 654 7.99 -16.31 2.01
N ASN A 655 8.41 -15.40 2.91
CA ASN A 655 8.97 -14.09 2.58
C ASN A 655 8.04 -13.20 1.72
N CYS A 656 6.71 -13.46 1.70
CA CYS A 656 5.79 -12.78 0.76
C CYS A 656 5.76 -11.25 0.95
N TYR A 657 5.81 -10.75 2.18
CA TYR A 657 5.84 -9.31 2.54
C TYR A 657 7.17 -8.87 3.14
N GLN A 658 8.23 -9.70 3.06
CA GLN A 658 9.52 -9.37 3.66
C GLN A 658 10.05 -8.03 3.14
N SER A 659 10.37 -7.11 4.07
CA SER A 659 10.90 -5.77 3.80
C SER A 659 10.04 -4.92 2.84
N MET A 660 8.73 -5.17 2.77
CA MET A 660 7.84 -4.54 1.77
C MET A 660 7.89 -3.01 1.84
N PHE A 661 7.85 -2.43 3.02
CA PHE A 661 7.89 -0.98 3.28
C PHE A 661 9.19 -0.54 3.97
N TYR A 662 10.27 -1.27 3.82
CA TYR A 662 11.56 -0.89 4.39
C TYR A 662 11.96 0.53 3.98
N GLY A 663 12.27 1.41 4.94
CA GLY A 663 12.70 2.77 4.67
C GLY A 663 11.61 3.71 4.10
N CYS A 664 10.33 3.32 4.14
CA CYS A 664 9.22 4.21 3.79
C CYS A 664 9.01 5.24 4.89
N THR A 665 9.87 6.26 4.94
CA THR A 665 9.86 7.27 6.00
C THR A 665 8.63 8.18 5.99
N GLY A 666 7.90 8.25 4.88
CA GLY A 666 6.62 8.98 4.76
C GLY A 666 5.45 8.28 5.43
N LEU A 667 5.54 6.96 5.67
CA LEU A 667 4.43 6.13 6.15
C LEU A 667 4.08 6.47 7.62
N THR A 668 2.85 6.88 7.88
CA THR A 668 2.38 7.30 9.20
C THR A 668 1.56 6.24 9.93
N SER A 669 0.93 5.31 9.20
CA SER A 669 0.14 4.20 9.72
C SER A 669 0.42 2.91 8.96
N ALA A 670 0.43 1.78 9.68
CA ALA A 670 0.54 0.46 9.07
C ALA A 670 -0.84 -0.04 8.59
N PRO A 671 -0.90 -0.87 7.52
CA PRO A 671 -2.14 -1.52 7.10
C PRO A 671 -2.54 -2.63 8.07
N GLU A 672 -3.80 -3.04 8.05
CA GLU A 672 -4.25 -4.25 8.74
C GLU A 672 -3.57 -5.51 8.17
N LEU A 673 -3.31 -6.49 9.03
CA LEU A 673 -2.67 -7.77 8.70
C LEU A 673 -3.58 -8.94 9.12
N PRO A 674 -4.56 -9.33 8.30
CA PRO A 674 -5.63 -10.24 8.68
C PRO A 674 -5.21 -11.71 8.84
N ALA A 675 -3.97 -12.06 8.45
CA ALA A 675 -3.51 -13.45 8.50
C ALA A 675 -3.21 -13.90 9.94
N SER A 676 -3.87 -14.95 10.39
CA SER A 676 -3.63 -15.63 11.68
C SER A 676 -2.69 -16.85 11.56
N SER A 677 -2.43 -17.33 10.34
CA SER A 677 -1.49 -18.42 10.06
C SER A 677 -0.29 -17.89 9.29
N LEU A 678 0.90 -17.95 9.88
CA LEU A 678 2.11 -17.35 9.34
C LEU A 678 3.05 -18.39 8.74
N THR A 679 3.84 -17.94 7.76
CA THR A 679 4.91 -18.71 7.13
C THR A 679 6.28 -18.11 7.48
N SER A 680 7.36 -18.78 7.05
CA SER A 680 8.72 -18.34 7.35
C SER A 680 9.02 -16.96 6.75
N GLY A 681 9.48 -16.02 7.60
CA GLY A 681 9.89 -14.68 7.19
C GLY A 681 8.81 -13.82 6.53
N CYS A 682 7.52 -14.19 6.60
CA CYS A 682 6.45 -13.54 5.83
C CYS A 682 6.34 -12.03 6.06
N TYR A 683 6.57 -11.53 7.28
CA TYR A 683 6.57 -10.11 7.65
C TYR A 683 7.94 -9.61 8.13
N ALA A 684 9.02 -10.38 7.90
CA ALA A 684 10.35 -9.97 8.35
C ALA A 684 10.74 -8.60 7.78
N SER A 685 11.22 -7.69 8.63
CA SER A 685 11.64 -6.32 8.27
C SER A 685 10.58 -5.49 7.53
N MET A 686 9.28 -5.83 7.62
CA MET A 686 8.24 -5.24 6.77
C MET A 686 8.20 -3.71 6.85
N PHE A 687 8.33 -3.14 8.04
CA PHE A 687 8.30 -1.70 8.31
C PHE A 687 9.64 -1.18 8.84
N GLU A 688 10.73 -1.91 8.66
CA GLU A 688 12.06 -1.50 9.14
C GLU A 688 12.42 -0.10 8.63
N GLY A 689 12.75 0.83 9.54
CA GLY A 689 13.14 2.20 9.20
C GLY A 689 11.97 3.14 8.84
N CYS A 690 10.71 2.76 9.05
CA CYS A 690 9.56 3.65 8.90
C CYS A 690 9.50 4.62 10.09
N SER A 691 10.29 5.69 10.03
CA SER A 691 10.53 6.59 11.18
C SER A 691 9.33 7.44 11.60
N ASN A 692 8.32 7.61 10.74
CA ASN A 692 7.09 8.36 11.05
C ASN A 692 5.92 7.46 11.48
N LEU A 693 6.11 6.14 11.48
CA LEU A 693 5.09 5.21 11.96
C LEU A 693 4.90 5.35 13.48
N THR A 694 3.68 5.63 13.93
CA THR A 694 3.38 5.92 15.34
C THR A 694 2.79 4.76 16.11
N THR A 695 2.10 3.83 15.45
CA THR A 695 1.43 2.66 16.03
C THR A 695 1.66 1.42 15.19
N THR A 696 1.63 0.24 15.81
CA THR A 696 1.66 -1.05 15.08
C THR A 696 0.24 -1.47 14.66
N PRO A 697 0.10 -2.30 13.61
CA PRO A 697 -1.17 -2.97 13.33
C PRO A 697 -1.45 -4.07 14.38
N GLU A 698 -2.67 -4.53 14.46
CA GLU A 698 -3.03 -5.72 15.23
C GLU A 698 -2.36 -6.97 14.63
N LEU A 699 -1.83 -7.86 15.49
CA LEU A 699 -1.15 -9.11 15.12
C LEU A 699 -1.93 -10.30 15.67
N LEU A 700 -2.65 -11.00 14.81
CA LEU A 700 -3.64 -12.02 15.19
C LEU A 700 -3.07 -13.42 15.49
N ALA A 701 -1.82 -13.69 15.10
CA ALA A 701 -1.27 -15.04 15.15
C ALA A 701 -0.87 -15.45 16.57
N THR A 702 -1.42 -16.56 17.05
CA THR A 702 -1.10 -17.19 18.34
C THR A 702 0.03 -18.24 18.23
N THR A 703 0.31 -18.71 17.04
CA THR A 703 1.42 -19.63 16.70
C THR A 703 2.28 -19.01 15.62
N LEU A 704 3.58 -18.88 15.91
CA LEU A 704 4.52 -18.22 15.01
C LEU A 704 5.38 -19.21 14.24
N ASN A 705 5.91 -18.75 13.10
CA ASN A 705 6.88 -19.47 12.30
C ASN A 705 8.27 -18.77 12.35
N THR A 706 9.29 -19.44 11.84
CA THR A 706 10.68 -18.96 11.86
C THR A 706 10.79 -17.57 11.23
N LEU A 707 11.40 -16.63 11.97
CA LEU A 707 11.70 -15.26 11.55
C LEU A 707 10.47 -14.45 11.08
N CYS A 708 9.22 -14.89 11.32
CA CYS A 708 8.03 -14.29 10.71
C CYS A 708 7.85 -12.79 11.02
N TYR A 709 8.21 -12.32 12.22
CA TYR A 709 8.19 -10.91 12.65
C TYR A 709 9.59 -10.35 12.94
N SER A 710 10.66 -11.06 12.52
CA SER A 710 12.03 -10.59 12.74
C SER A 710 12.22 -9.19 12.16
N ARG A 711 12.70 -8.23 12.98
CA ARG A 711 12.98 -6.84 12.62
C ARG A 711 11.78 -6.07 12.03
N MET A 712 10.53 -6.53 12.28
CA MET A 712 9.35 -5.97 11.60
C MET A 712 9.24 -4.44 11.77
N PHE A 713 9.58 -3.91 12.96
CA PHE A 713 9.58 -2.48 13.28
C PHE A 713 10.97 -1.97 13.70
N TYR A 714 12.03 -2.61 13.22
CA TYR A 714 13.40 -2.20 13.54
C TYR A 714 13.64 -0.74 13.13
N ASN A 715 14.19 0.11 14.03
CA ASN A 715 14.42 1.54 13.80
C ASN A 715 13.17 2.36 13.43
N CYS A 716 11.97 1.93 13.79
CA CYS A 716 10.77 2.78 13.74
C CYS A 716 10.80 3.78 14.89
N SER A 717 11.62 4.82 14.77
CA SER A 717 11.88 5.79 15.85
C SER A 717 10.65 6.62 16.26
N GLY A 718 9.64 6.75 15.39
CA GLY A 718 8.37 7.42 15.66
C GLY A 718 7.36 6.61 16.47
N LEU A 719 7.60 5.29 16.63
CA LEU A 719 6.65 4.38 17.27
C LEU A 719 6.49 4.71 18.77
N ILE A 720 5.27 5.02 19.18
CA ILE A 720 4.92 5.43 20.54
C ILE A 720 4.28 4.27 21.33
N SER A 721 3.42 3.50 20.65
CA SER A 721 2.67 2.38 21.23
C SER A 721 2.63 1.18 20.29
N THR A 722 2.39 0.00 20.87
CA THR A 722 2.27 -1.26 20.15
C THR A 722 0.92 -1.90 20.42
N SER A 723 0.44 -2.72 19.47
CA SER A 723 -0.63 -3.68 19.72
C SER A 723 -0.13 -4.83 20.63
N GLU A 724 -1.06 -5.65 21.11
CA GLU A 724 -0.76 -6.87 21.84
C GLU A 724 -0.02 -7.90 20.95
N LEU A 725 0.77 -8.76 21.58
CA LEU A 725 1.44 -9.89 20.94
C LEU A 725 0.87 -11.19 21.50
N PRO A 726 -0.21 -11.74 20.90
CA PRO A 726 -0.98 -12.84 21.48
C PRO A 726 -0.30 -14.22 21.39
N ALA A 727 0.88 -14.30 20.75
CA ALA A 727 1.51 -15.58 20.47
C ALA A 727 2.03 -16.29 21.73
N THR A 728 1.54 -17.49 21.96
CA THR A 728 1.99 -18.41 23.00
C THR A 728 2.92 -19.51 22.49
N THR A 729 2.87 -19.81 21.18
CA THR A 729 3.77 -20.77 20.52
C THR A 729 4.75 -20.04 19.63
N LEU A 730 6.03 -20.07 19.99
CA LEU A 730 7.11 -19.36 19.32
C LEU A 730 7.93 -20.27 18.41
N ALA A 731 8.60 -19.66 17.42
CA ALA A 731 9.59 -20.31 16.57
C ALA A 731 10.94 -19.55 16.62
N THR A 732 11.99 -20.15 16.06
CA THR A 732 13.33 -19.57 16.04
C THR A 732 13.34 -18.17 15.45
N GLY A 733 13.86 -17.20 16.22
CA GLY A 733 14.04 -15.82 15.81
C GLY A 733 12.74 -15.08 15.44
N CYS A 734 11.57 -15.56 15.84
CA CYS A 734 10.29 -15.03 15.37
C CYS A 734 10.09 -13.55 15.70
N TYR A 735 10.57 -13.06 16.86
CA TYR A 735 10.55 -11.65 17.27
C TYR A 735 11.96 -11.03 17.38
N ASN A 736 12.97 -11.65 16.73
CA ASN A 736 14.34 -11.13 16.74
C ASN A 736 14.36 -9.66 16.29
N GLN A 737 14.87 -8.76 17.16
CA GLN A 737 15.01 -7.32 16.91
C GLN A 737 13.71 -6.59 16.51
N MET A 738 12.53 -7.12 16.84
CA MET A 738 11.26 -6.61 16.32
C MET A 738 11.07 -5.11 16.54
N PHE A 739 11.37 -4.60 17.74
CA PHE A 739 11.25 -3.18 18.11
C PHE A 739 12.62 -2.53 18.42
N SER A 740 13.72 -3.16 18.03
CA SER A 740 15.05 -2.59 18.28
C SER A 740 15.19 -1.23 17.60
N GLY A 741 15.64 -0.20 18.36
CA GLY A 741 15.78 1.16 17.87
C GLY A 741 14.48 1.99 17.82
N CYS A 742 13.36 1.48 18.36
CA CYS A 742 12.13 2.26 18.52
C CYS A 742 12.29 3.22 19.71
N SER A 743 13.02 4.31 19.50
CA SER A 743 13.46 5.21 20.59
C SER A 743 12.33 5.92 21.32
N ASN A 744 11.16 6.14 20.68
CA ASN A 744 10.01 6.80 21.29
C ASN A 744 9.03 5.82 21.97
N LEU A 745 9.27 4.51 21.90
CA LEU A 745 8.42 3.53 22.54
C LEU A 745 8.51 3.64 24.07
N THR A 746 7.38 3.92 24.72
CA THR A 746 7.31 4.14 26.18
C THR A 746 6.81 2.93 26.96
N ILE A 747 6.00 2.07 26.33
CA ILE A 747 5.38 0.88 26.93
C ILE A 747 5.62 -0.31 25.99
N ALA A 748 6.16 -1.39 26.52
CA ALA A 748 6.31 -2.65 25.77
C ALA A 748 5.01 -3.47 25.81
N PRO A 749 4.71 -4.26 24.77
CA PRO A 749 3.58 -5.20 24.79
C PRO A 749 3.83 -6.36 25.76
N GLU A 750 2.77 -7.02 26.21
CA GLU A 750 2.87 -8.26 26.97
C GLU A 750 3.46 -9.40 26.13
N LEU A 751 4.16 -10.33 26.79
CA LEU A 751 4.82 -11.48 26.17
C LEU A 751 4.32 -12.78 26.81
N PRO A 752 3.22 -13.36 26.38
CA PRO A 752 2.50 -14.44 27.08
C PRO A 752 3.18 -15.82 27.00
N ALA A 753 4.20 -16.01 26.16
CA ALA A 753 4.81 -17.31 25.94
C ALA A 753 5.59 -17.83 27.15
N THR A 754 5.29 -19.05 27.57
CA THR A 754 5.94 -19.73 28.70
C THR A 754 7.09 -20.65 28.30
N THR A 755 7.18 -21.03 27.02
CA THR A 755 8.25 -21.83 26.44
C THR A 755 8.91 -21.08 25.33
N LEU A 756 10.22 -20.83 25.44
CA LEU A 756 10.98 -20.05 24.46
C LEU A 756 11.74 -20.95 23.48
N THR A 757 12.00 -20.39 22.33
CA THR A 757 12.82 -20.98 21.28
C THR A 757 14.10 -20.17 21.05
N GLU A 758 15.07 -20.72 20.29
CA GLU A 758 16.35 -20.05 20.03
C GLU A 758 16.14 -18.65 19.44
N SER A 759 16.79 -17.65 20.05
CA SER A 759 16.80 -16.25 19.61
C SER A 759 15.41 -15.59 19.44
N CYS A 760 14.33 -16.13 20.03
CA CYS A 760 12.97 -15.65 19.79
C CYS A 760 12.76 -14.18 20.19
N TYR A 761 13.34 -13.69 21.27
CA TYR A 761 13.29 -12.30 21.74
C TYR A 761 14.68 -11.61 21.71
N ASN A 762 15.62 -12.13 20.90
CA ASN A 762 16.95 -11.56 20.77
C ASN A 762 16.87 -10.09 20.35
N GLN A 763 17.42 -9.18 21.17
CA GLN A 763 17.46 -7.73 20.97
C GLN A 763 16.09 -7.07 20.73
N MET A 764 14.99 -7.67 21.19
CA MET A 764 13.63 -7.24 20.83
C MET A 764 13.37 -5.75 21.10
N PHE A 765 13.82 -5.22 22.25
CA PHE A 765 13.65 -3.81 22.62
C PHE A 765 15.00 -3.06 22.73
N SER A 766 16.08 -3.60 22.16
CA SER A 766 17.40 -2.94 22.22
C SER A 766 17.34 -1.55 21.61
N GLY A 767 17.79 -0.52 22.36
CA GLY A 767 17.76 0.87 21.90
C GLY A 767 16.41 1.59 22.02
N CYS A 768 15.41 0.99 22.68
CA CYS A 768 14.17 1.68 23.06
C CYS A 768 14.46 2.62 24.23
N SER A 769 15.06 3.78 23.93
CA SER A 769 15.62 4.68 24.93
C SER A 769 14.60 5.31 25.88
N ASN A 770 13.33 5.44 25.46
CA ASN A 770 12.24 6.00 26.27
C ASN A 770 11.42 4.92 27.01
N LEU A 771 11.74 3.63 26.85
CA LEU A 771 11.07 2.57 27.57
C LEU A 771 11.40 2.64 29.07
N THR A 772 10.39 2.83 29.91
CA THR A 772 10.57 3.03 31.36
C THR A 772 10.34 1.77 32.19
N ILE A 773 9.47 0.86 31.71
CA ILE A 773 9.05 -0.37 32.39
C ILE A 773 9.20 -1.52 31.40
N ALA A 774 9.91 -2.57 31.80
CA ALA A 774 9.98 -3.82 31.02
C ALA A 774 8.70 -4.64 31.23
N PRO A 775 8.23 -5.41 30.20
CA PRO A 775 7.09 -6.30 30.34
C PRO A 775 7.43 -7.49 31.26
N GLU A 776 6.41 -8.13 31.81
CA GLU A 776 6.60 -9.40 32.53
C GLU A 776 7.12 -10.50 31.58
N LEU A 777 7.96 -11.38 32.13
CA LEU A 777 8.56 -12.49 31.38
C LEU A 777 8.12 -13.83 32.00
N PRO A 778 6.95 -14.37 31.62
CA PRO A 778 6.34 -15.55 32.26
C PRO A 778 7.03 -16.89 31.88
N ALA A 779 8.09 -16.84 31.05
CA ALA A 779 8.73 -18.04 30.56
C ALA A 779 9.30 -18.91 31.67
N THR A 780 8.96 -20.21 31.64
CA THR A 780 9.49 -21.24 32.53
C THR A 780 10.55 -22.12 31.83
N THR A 781 10.61 -22.07 30.51
CA THR A 781 11.60 -22.82 29.72
C THR A 781 12.36 -21.87 28.81
N LEU A 782 13.66 -21.78 28.96
CA LEU A 782 14.55 -20.93 28.17
C LEU A 782 15.26 -21.73 27.06
N ALA A 783 15.60 -21.04 25.97
CA ALA A 783 16.42 -21.54 24.88
C ALA A 783 17.67 -20.67 24.68
N LYS A 784 18.59 -21.13 23.85
CA LYS A 784 19.81 -20.39 23.52
C LYS A 784 19.50 -19.01 22.98
N GLU A 785 20.16 -17.98 23.55
CA GLU A 785 20.06 -16.58 23.12
C GLU A 785 18.63 -15.98 23.16
N CYS A 786 17.67 -16.62 23.87
CA CYS A 786 16.26 -16.22 23.83
C CYS A 786 16.03 -14.77 24.27
N TYR A 787 16.77 -14.26 25.27
CA TYR A 787 16.71 -12.88 25.76
C TYR A 787 18.05 -12.12 25.55
N TYR A 788 18.85 -12.54 24.57
CA TYR A 788 20.12 -11.88 24.26
C TYR A 788 19.89 -10.38 24.01
N GLN A 789 20.52 -9.50 24.79
CA GLN A 789 20.50 -8.04 24.71
C GLN A 789 19.07 -7.45 24.59
N MET A 790 18.06 -8.12 25.18
CA MET A 790 16.64 -7.79 24.96
C MET A 790 16.32 -6.32 25.27
N PHE A 791 16.85 -5.78 26.37
CA PHE A 791 16.69 -4.38 26.79
C PHE A 791 17.98 -3.58 26.69
N GLY A 792 18.95 -4.02 25.89
CA GLY A 792 20.22 -3.30 25.74
C GLY A 792 20.01 -1.86 25.32
N SER A 793 20.66 -0.89 25.99
CA SER A 793 20.52 0.56 25.72
C SER A 793 19.10 1.14 25.90
N CYS A 794 18.25 0.50 26.72
CA CYS A 794 17.01 1.11 27.21
C CYS A 794 17.36 2.08 28.34
N THR A 795 17.85 3.28 28.01
CA THR A 795 18.46 4.22 28.96
C THR A 795 17.49 4.78 30.00
N SER A 796 16.19 4.84 29.70
CA SER A 796 15.13 5.28 30.62
C SER A 796 14.56 4.18 31.50
N LEU A 797 15.00 2.91 31.32
CA LEU A 797 14.46 1.77 32.06
C LEU A 797 14.78 1.88 33.56
N THR A 798 13.74 1.88 34.39
CA THR A 798 13.82 1.97 35.85
C THR A 798 13.33 0.70 36.55
N SER A 799 12.48 -0.08 35.92
CA SER A 799 11.91 -1.32 36.45
C SER A 799 12.27 -2.52 35.55
N VAL A 800 12.63 -3.62 36.19
CA VAL A 800 13.00 -4.88 35.52
C VAL A 800 12.00 -5.98 35.86
N PRO A 801 11.75 -6.94 34.96
CA PRO A 801 10.86 -8.06 35.20
C PRO A 801 11.51 -9.09 36.16
N ALA A 802 10.70 -9.91 36.80
CA ALA A 802 11.18 -11.08 37.52
C ALA A 802 11.83 -12.10 36.59
N LEU A 803 12.92 -12.75 36.98
CA LEU A 803 13.63 -13.81 36.26
C LEU A 803 13.65 -15.10 37.08
N PRO A 804 12.54 -15.80 37.26
CA PRO A 804 12.42 -16.91 38.22
C PRO A 804 13.05 -18.22 37.78
N VAL A 805 13.50 -18.32 36.54
CA VAL A 805 13.96 -19.57 35.91
C VAL A 805 15.31 -19.99 36.50
N THR A 806 15.39 -21.25 36.91
CA THR A 806 16.61 -21.85 37.49
C THR A 806 17.38 -22.72 36.50
N ASN A 807 16.75 -23.21 35.43
CA ASN A 807 17.38 -24.00 34.39
C ASN A 807 17.74 -23.10 33.19
N LEU A 808 19.00 -22.64 33.15
CA LEU A 808 19.49 -21.67 32.17
C LEU A 808 19.93 -22.34 30.88
N ALA A 809 19.78 -21.63 29.77
CA ALA A 809 20.34 -21.99 28.48
C ALA A 809 21.58 -21.15 28.12
N GLU A 810 22.36 -21.59 27.13
CA GLU A 810 23.55 -20.85 26.66
C GLU A 810 23.16 -19.44 26.23
N SER A 811 23.89 -18.43 26.73
CA SER A 811 23.72 -17.00 26.38
C SER A 811 22.29 -16.45 26.59
N CYS A 812 21.43 -17.09 27.38
CA CYS A 812 20.01 -16.73 27.49
C CYS A 812 19.78 -15.30 27.98
N TYR A 813 20.60 -14.75 28.87
CA TYR A 813 20.52 -13.39 29.38
C TYR A 813 21.76 -12.55 29.03
N TYR A 814 22.54 -12.92 28.02
CA TYR A 814 23.73 -12.20 27.61
C TYR A 814 23.35 -10.76 27.20
N ARG A 815 23.97 -9.75 27.89
CA ARG A 815 23.73 -8.31 27.70
C ARG A 815 22.28 -7.88 27.90
N MET A 816 21.45 -8.63 28.61
CA MET A 816 20.01 -8.35 28.70
C MET A 816 19.69 -6.91 29.05
N PHE A 817 20.43 -6.31 30.01
CA PHE A 817 20.29 -4.92 30.48
C PHE A 817 21.54 -4.08 30.18
N TYR A 818 22.30 -4.42 29.15
CA TYR A 818 23.51 -3.67 28.76
C TYR A 818 23.17 -2.18 28.56
N ASN A 819 23.95 -1.27 29.21
CA ASN A 819 23.81 0.19 29.08
C ASN A 819 22.40 0.74 29.46
N CYS A 820 21.70 0.07 30.42
CA CYS A 820 20.47 0.61 31.03
C CYS A 820 20.89 1.58 32.14
N THR A 821 21.19 2.81 31.76
CA THR A 821 21.88 3.78 32.65
C THR A 821 21.05 4.26 33.82
N ASN A 822 19.70 4.24 33.73
CA ASN A 822 18.80 4.66 34.83
C ASN A 822 18.38 3.50 35.74
N LEU A 823 18.86 2.29 35.50
CA LEU A 823 18.52 1.14 36.31
C LEU A 823 19.23 1.22 37.68
N THR A 824 18.47 1.26 38.78
CA THR A 824 18.98 1.37 40.15
C THR A 824 18.97 0.06 40.92
N SER A 825 18.17 -0.90 40.48
CA SER A 825 18.00 -2.22 41.11
C SER A 825 18.04 -3.36 40.10
N SER A 826 18.45 -4.53 40.50
CA SER A 826 18.52 -5.74 39.68
C SER A 826 17.39 -6.73 40.02
N PRO A 827 16.95 -7.60 39.08
CA PRO A 827 16.08 -8.73 39.41
C PRO A 827 16.85 -9.79 40.23
N ALA A 828 16.12 -10.64 40.98
CA ALA A 828 16.71 -11.82 41.60
C ALA A 828 17.17 -12.82 40.52
N LEU A 829 18.32 -13.46 40.74
CA LEU A 829 18.89 -14.49 39.87
C LEU A 829 18.99 -15.84 40.63
N PRO A 830 17.91 -16.63 40.68
CA PRO A 830 17.82 -17.79 41.57
C PRO A 830 18.60 -19.03 41.09
N ALA A 831 19.13 -19.03 39.88
CA ALA A 831 19.77 -20.21 39.29
C ALA A 831 21.05 -20.63 40.04
N THR A 832 21.10 -21.85 40.52
CA THR A 832 22.26 -22.47 41.16
C THR A 832 23.15 -23.25 40.19
N THR A 833 22.61 -23.59 39.00
CA THR A 833 23.33 -24.21 37.91
C THR A 833 23.41 -23.23 36.74
N LEU A 834 24.63 -22.90 36.29
CA LEU A 834 24.89 -21.91 35.26
C LEU A 834 25.06 -22.60 33.90
N ALA A 835 24.75 -21.89 32.85
CA ALA A 835 25.08 -22.25 31.48
C ALA A 835 26.19 -21.33 30.91
N LYS A 836 26.82 -21.74 29.80
CA LYS A 836 27.85 -20.96 29.15
C LYS A 836 27.32 -19.57 28.75
N ASN A 837 28.07 -18.51 29.11
CA ASN A 837 27.76 -17.10 28.84
C ASN A 837 26.35 -16.65 29.32
N CYS A 838 25.68 -17.39 30.24
CA CYS A 838 24.27 -17.12 30.58
C CYS A 838 24.01 -15.70 31.09
N TYR A 839 24.92 -15.12 31.91
CA TYR A 839 24.82 -13.76 32.44
C TYR A 839 25.97 -12.84 31.97
N ARG A 840 26.65 -13.20 30.86
CA ARG A 840 27.75 -12.39 30.32
C ARG A 840 27.28 -11.00 30.00
N ALA A 841 28.01 -9.98 30.53
CA ALA A 841 27.74 -8.54 30.34
C ALA A 841 26.29 -8.10 30.67
N MET A 842 25.57 -8.86 31.51
CA MET A 842 24.11 -8.66 31.71
C MET A 842 23.77 -7.24 32.15
N PHE A 843 24.57 -6.64 33.05
CA PHE A 843 24.41 -5.28 33.56
C PHE A 843 25.57 -4.35 33.18
N GLN A 844 26.37 -4.71 32.17
CA GLN A 844 27.49 -3.88 31.74
C GLN A 844 27.03 -2.46 31.43
N SER A 845 27.70 -1.46 31.97
CA SER A 845 27.39 -0.02 31.84
C SER A 845 26.06 0.45 32.46
N CYS A 846 25.49 -0.32 33.41
CA CYS A 846 24.35 0.14 34.24
C CYS A 846 24.89 1.08 35.36
N ARG A 847 25.12 2.34 35.01
CA ARG A 847 25.91 3.31 35.83
C ARG A 847 25.32 3.60 37.20
N ASN A 848 23.97 3.53 37.34
CA ASN A 848 23.23 3.85 38.57
C ASN A 848 22.86 2.61 39.39
N LEU A 849 23.25 1.40 38.96
CA LEU A 849 22.98 0.16 39.72
C LEU A 849 23.81 0.14 41.00
N VAL A 850 23.14 0.14 42.18
CA VAL A 850 23.80 0.27 43.47
C VAL A 850 24.22 -1.09 44.06
N SER A 851 23.40 -2.13 43.87
CA SER A 851 23.64 -3.46 44.42
C SER A 851 23.43 -4.56 43.36
N ALA A 852 24.33 -5.53 43.35
CA ALA A 852 24.17 -6.73 42.55
C ALA A 852 23.06 -7.65 43.10
N PRO A 853 22.41 -8.49 42.30
CA PRO A 853 21.61 -9.59 42.81
C PRO A 853 22.48 -10.60 43.54
N ILE A 854 21.90 -11.42 44.42
CA ILE A 854 22.60 -12.56 44.96
C ILE A 854 22.95 -13.54 43.85
N LEU A 855 24.20 -14.01 43.78
CA LEU A 855 24.71 -14.99 42.83
C LEU A 855 24.85 -16.34 43.56
N PRO A 856 23.81 -17.21 43.55
CA PRO A 856 23.74 -18.38 44.43
C PRO A 856 24.53 -19.60 43.93
N ALA A 857 24.97 -19.58 42.67
CA ALA A 857 25.69 -20.71 42.08
C ALA A 857 27.01 -21.01 42.78
N LEU A 858 27.28 -22.27 43.11
CA LEU A 858 28.52 -22.71 43.78
C LEU A 858 29.68 -22.94 42.80
N SER A 859 29.35 -23.26 41.55
CA SER A 859 30.33 -23.55 40.47
C SER A 859 30.20 -22.58 39.31
N LEU A 860 31.33 -22.14 38.78
CA LEU A 860 31.37 -21.27 37.60
C LEU A 860 31.55 -22.07 36.31
N VAL A 861 30.98 -21.58 35.25
CA VAL A 861 31.14 -22.12 33.87
C VAL A 861 31.66 -21.02 32.94
N ASP A 862 32.15 -21.44 31.74
CA ASP A 862 32.81 -20.54 30.81
C ASP A 862 31.92 -19.33 30.46
N GLY A 863 32.49 -18.14 30.62
CA GLY A 863 31.88 -16.85 30.34
C GLY A 863 30.71 -16.40 31.21
N CYS A 864 30.30 -17.21 32.21
CA CYS A 864 29.03 -16.98 32.93
C CYS A 864 28.84 -15.58 33.51
N TYR A 865 29.87 -14.96 34.07
CA TYR A 865 29.83 -13.63 34.66
C TYR A 865 30.81 -12.65 34.02
N THR A 866 31.41 -13.00 32.88
CA THR A 866 32.34 -12.12 32.12
C THR A 866 31.68 -10.77 31.84
N TYR A 867 32.31 -9.65 32.23
CA TYR A 867 31.84 -8.27 32.08
C TYR A 867 30.49 -7.96 32.76
N MET A 868 29.99 -8.81 33.66
CA MET A 868 28.60 -8.74 34.14
C MET A 868 28.22 -7.37 34.69
N PHE A 869 29.10 -6.73 35.47
CA PHE A 869 28.89 -5.43 36.09
C PHE A 869 29.97 -4.39 35.67
N ASP A 870 30.69 -4.63 34.61
CA ASP A 870 31.70 -3.71 34.09
C ASP A 870 31.07 -2.33 33.79
N GLY A 871 31.62 -1.24 34.31
CA GLY A 871 31.11 0.12 34.17
C GLY A 871 29.89 0.46 35.04
N CYS A 872 29.56 -0.35 36.04
CA CYS A 872 28.52 -0.05 37.05
C CYS A 872 29.10 0.86 38.14
N TYR A 873 29.29 2.14 37.83
CA TYR A 873 30.01 3.07 38.70
C TYR A 873 29.45 3.24 40.15
N ALA A 874 28.14 3.08 40.32
CA ALA A 874 27.46 3.18 41.61
C ALA A 874 27.47 1.87 42.40
N LEU A 875 27.85 0.74 41.80
CA LEU A 875 27.77 -0.58 42.40
C LEU A 875 28.76 -0.68 43.55
N ASN A 876 28.26 -0.91 44.77
CA ASN A 876 29.04 -0.98 46.00
C ASN A 876 28.71 -2.19 46.87
N TYR A 877 27.85 -3.10 46.41
CA TYR A 877 27.51 -4.33 47.13
C TYR A 877 27.36 -5.52 46.18
N VAL A 878 28.10 -6.62 46.45
CA VAL A 878 28.01 -7.89 45.76
C VAL A 878 28.01 -9.05 46.74
N LYS A 879 27.02 -9.97 46.60
CA LYS A 879 26.99 -11.24 47.31
C LYS A 879 27.11 -12.40 46.30
N ALA A 880 28.23 -13.12 46.33
CA ALA A 880 28.52 -14.20 45.39
C ALA A 880 28.92 -15.50 46.15
N MET A 881 28.19 -16.57 45.89
CA MET A 881 28.28 -17.82 46.66
C MET A 881 29.20 -18.87 46.03
N PHE A 882 29.84 -18.61 44.89
CA PHE A 882 30.68 -19.60 44.24
C PHE A 882 31.98 -19.89 45.01
N THR A 883 32.34 -21.18 45.02
CA THR A 883 33.60 -21.67 45.59
C THR A 883 34.68 -21.85 44.49
N THR A 884 34.30 -21.87 43.24
CA THR A 884 35.23 -21.91 42.09
C THR A 884 36.08 -20.64 42.05
N THR A 885 37.37 -20.76 41.85
CA THR A 885 38.32 -19.66 41.76
C THR A 885 38.00 -18.75 40.58
N PRO A 886 37.78 -17.45 40.75
CA PRO A 886 37.59 -16.49 39.63
C PRO A 886 38.78 -16.50 38.69
N SER A 887 38.48 -16.38 37.40
CA SER A 887 39.49 -16.35 36.35
C SER A 887 38.99 -15.61 35.11
N THR A 888 39.88 -15.33 34.14
CA THR A 888 39.50 -14.76 32.84
C THR A 888 38.47 -15.61 32.06
N SER A 889 38.36 -16.92 32.34
CA SER A 889 37.37 -17.77 31.69
C SER A 889 35.95 -17.54 32.23
N TYR A 890 35.79 -17.13 33.48
CA TYR A 890 34.48 -17.07 34.17
C TYR A 890 34.03 -15.66 34.51
N THR A 891 34.97 -14.83 35.04
CA THR A 891 34.72 -13.52 35.66
C THR A 891 35.59 -12.43 35.03
N ARG A 892 36.01 -12.55 33.77
CA ARG A 892 36.83 -11.54 33.10
C ARG A 892 36.19 -10.16 33.24
N GLU A 893 36.91 -9.23 33.85
CA GLU A 893 36.51 -7.81 34.08
C GLU A 893 35.07 -7.63 34.59
N TRP A 894 34.56 -8.57 35.37
CA TRP A 894 33.18 -8.60 35.83
C TRP A 894 32.79 -7.48 36.79
N LEU A 895 33.76 -6.93 37.51
CA LEU A 895 33.64 -5.80 38.46
C LEU A 895 34.62 -4.66 38.09
N SER A 896 34.95 -4.48 36.83
CA SER A 896 35.74 -3.34 36.37
C SER A 896 34.91 -2.05 36.42
N PHE A 897 35.54 -0.95 36.78
CA PHE A 897 34.89 0.37 36.83
C PHE A 897 33.61 0.42 37.70
N VAL A 898 33.59 -0.29 38.82
CA VAL A 898 32.57 -0.18 39.87
C VAL A 898 32.98 0.86 40.90
N SER A 899 32.19 1.12 41.96
CA SER A 899 32.52 2.01 43.02
C SER A 899 33.91 1.65 43.67
N THR A 900 34.71 2.67 44.01
CA THR A 900 36.03 2.46 44.62
C THR A 900 35.97 1.87 46.02
N THR A 901 34.81 1.94 46.68
CA THR A 901 34.54 1.33 47.98
C THR A 901 33.24 0.55 47.93
N GLY A 902 33.20 -0.57 48.67
CA GLY A 902 32.02 -1.41 48.72
C GLY A 902 32.18 -2.61 49.65
N THR A 903 31.17 -3.48 49.64
CA THR A 903 31.14 -4.73 50.41
C THR A 903 31.00 -5.92 49.47
N PHE A 904 31.90 -6.87 49.60
CA PHE A 904 31.82 -8.16 48.89
C PHE A 904 31.58 -9.29 49.94
N VAL A 905 30.45 -9.98 49.75
CA VAL A 905 30.10 -11.13 50.60
C VAL A 905 30.36 -12.41 49.82
N LYS A 906 31.29 -13.26 50.29
CA LYS A 906 31.64 -14.56 49.71
C LYS A 906 31.15 -15.74 50.53
N ASN A 907 31.02 -16.92 49.91
CA ASN A 907 30.69 -18.17 50.59
C ASN A 907 31.75 -18.49 51.65
N SER A 908 31.34 -19.02 52.83
CA SER A 908 32.24 -19.43 53.90
C SER A 908 33.25 -20.52 53.48
N ALA A 909 32.86 -21.40 52.56
CA ALA A 909 33.72 -22.43 52.01
C ALA A 909 34.64 -21.94 50.85
N ALA A 910 34.57 -20.67 50.44
CA ALA A 910 35.37 -20.16 49.33
C ALA A 910 36.80 -19.85 49.81
N THR A 911 37.78 -20.62 49.33
CA THR A 911 39.21 -20.54 49.71
C THR A 911 40.00 -19.56 48.80
N TRP A 912 39.39 -19.07 47.71
CA TRP A 912 40.04 -18.18 46.79
C TRP A 912 40.15 -16.73 47.33
N ASP A 913 41.26 -16.07 46.99
CA ASP A 913 41.53 -14.69 47.35
C ASP A 913 42.06 -13.96 46.08
N VAL A 914 41.17 -13.80 45.08
CA VAL A 914 41.48 -13.15 43.79
C VAL A 914 41.01 -11.73 43.84
N SER A 915 41.98 -10.77 43.77
CA SER A 915 41.70 -9.34 43.75
C SER A 915 41.82 -8.77 42.32
N GLY A 916 41.27 -7.56 42.12
CA GLY A 916 41.28 -6.84 40.84
C GLY A 916 40.08 -7.13 39.95
N SER A 917 40.18 -6.76 38.68
CA SER A 917 39.02 -6.75 37.73
C SER A 917 38.38 -8.13 37.53
N ASN A 918 39.11 -9.22 37.69
CA ASN A 918 38.60 -10.61 37.59
C ASN A 918 38.11 -11.19 38.93
N GLY A 919 38.34 -10.53 40.03
CA GLY A 919 38.03 -10.96 41.39
C GLY A 919 37.28 -9.88 42.17
N ILE A 920 37.77 -9.57 43.37
CA ILE A 920 37.19 -8.55 44.25
C ILE A 920 37.93 -7.23 43.95
N PRO A 921 37.23 -6.10 43.74
CA PRO A 921 37.89 -4.81 43.54
C PRO A 921 38.74 -4.41 44.74
N SER A 922 39.91 -3.80 44.48
CA SER A 922 40.77 -3.25 45.56
C SER A 922 40.01 -2.14 46.30
N GLY A 923 40.09 -2.14 47.63
CA GLY A 923 39.37 -1.16 48.47
C GLY A 923 37.98 -1.60 48.96
N TRP A 924 37.49 -2.76 48.52
CA TRP A 924 36.24 -3.30 49.03
C TRP A 924 36.44 -4.13 50.32
N THR A 925 35.48 -4.02 51.24
CA THR A 925 35.44 -4.86 52.46
C THR A 925 34.91 -6.24 52.09
N VAL A 926 35.69 -7.29 52.46
CA VAL A 926 35.27 -8.68 52.25
C VAL A 926 34.61 -9.20 53.52
N GLN A 927 33.43 -9.77 53.35
CA GLN A 927 32.68 -10.43 54.43
C GLN A 927 32.42 -11.90 54.00
N THR A 928 32.28 -12.76 55.02
CA THR A 928 31.89 -14.16 54.83
C THR A 928 30.39 -14.28 55.10
N ALA A 929 29.66 -14.95 54.21
CA ALA A 929 28.24 -15.19 54.42
C ALA A 929 28.06 -16.05 55.69
N SER A 930 27.19 -15.61 56.64
CA SER A 930 26.71 -16.49 57.68
C SER A 930 25.87 -17.61 57.06
N GLU A 931 25.99 -18.85 57.49
CA GLU A 931 25.22 -20.02 57.06
C GLU A 931 23.72 -19.80 57.12
#